data_2e69cf6e9b2551b023aac3f76aa7bd75
#
_entry.id   2e69cf6e9b2551b023aac3f76aa7bd75
#
_cell.length_a   1.000
_cell.length_b   1.000
_cell.length_c   1.000
_cell.angle_alpha   90.00
_cell.angle_beta   90.00
_cell.angle_gamma   90.00
#
_symmetry.space_group_name_H-M   'P 1'
#
loop_
_entity.id
_entity.type
_entity.pdbx_description
1 polymer ?
#
loop_
_entity_poly.entity_id
_entity_poly.type
_entity_poly.pdbx_seq_one_letter_code
_entity_poly.pdbx_strand_id
1 'polypeptide(L)'
;MSYKTIFLIAFVFLTSHLGIAQEIPVVSSIDSLLELNSEEQLKEVMVEKKPSLEGSIRKVQVFSATLNSINQVLKKELDTAEIMQVIPGAQRALDRVTETLSPENSRINLRYLTALENLLAATERKMLDLDKAIFGRTEELVNLKQKLDSIQNDDLLKYNFRDTTILIEYQISIKNLKGKVNETDSLLNAQRIMTAIIQSKVSSILNEIDLRVEELRQARILLERSLFQKENNYIWEPKDFPNTDRLVDIFFEALRINRWIVGNYLSRNIPLTIFLLGLVFILYSYINSNIKKIRLEKEFSGIIFGRLKYIHKHPFLSAFVVVLAISPFFYPYPPAVFFALLLFFLVTITTILLKSRLTSKAYRLWLFVYSLFFISVLSNLYWEVAYQERWHLIVFNFLGIFLGWKMIKLQEKKEEGLPSYIKTIVIIYIIFESVSFFTNIFGRFSLSKMIGIVGSISLLHAVSLIIFVIILKEIIYIQIEVSKKSGDGFTSAVAFYDIQKRVNKLFTYLAIIIWGYFFLESLHLLDSFLEMIFNFLDKPRQILNASFTYSQIAVFILIIYLSSFLANTIGYIASLKDEQHGAERNKRLGSSILLIKLAVFTLGFFIAVAASGIPIDKITIILGALSVGIGFGLQTIVNNLVSGIILAFERPIQIGDTIQVGTVEGVVKDIGIRASKIKNWDGAEVIIPNGDLLANHLTNWTLSDKTRRVELTIGVAYDSDMDLVTELIQKQLAADEILNLPTPKVFLQTFGDNSVNFRVLFWVNDVDIWVLIRDQVMRGIFKSFKENGIEIPFPQRDLHIKNFPGLIDEKVMKPGEIGADENPKDNLSPKEDKK
;
A
#
# COMPACT_ATOMS: atom_id res chain seq x y z
N MET A 1 8.85 15.39 8.57
CA MET A 1 7.58 14.91 8.04
C MET A 1 7.64 13.38 8.04
N SER A 2 6.74 12.73 8.74
CA SER A 2 6.72 11.26 8.88
C SER A 2 6.47 10.62 7.51
N TYR A 3 7.12 9.48 7.25
CA TYR A 3 6.93 8.65 6.04
C TYR A 3 5.46 8.38 5.68
N LYS A 4 4.56 8.43 6.66
CA LYS A 4 3.11 8.32 6.49
C LYS A 4 2.51 9.40 5.59
N THR A 5 3.08 10.61 5.56
CA THR A 5 2.54 11.74 4.77
C THR A 5 2.93 11.65 3.30
N ILE A 6 4.12 11.13 2.98
CA ILE A 6 4.55 10.91 1.58
C ILE A 6 3.80 9.72 0.98
N PHE A 7 3.55 8.69 1.80
CA PHE A 7 2.77 7.52 1.40
C PHE A 7 1.29 7.87 1.17
N LEU A 8 0.72 8.76 1.98
CA LEU A 8 -0.65 9.24 1.82
C LEU A 8 -0.84 10.04 0.53
N ILE A 9 0.13 10.88 0.17
CA ILE A 9 0.10 11.67 -1.08
C ILE A 9 0.24 10.76 -2.30
N ALA A 10 1.11 9.75 -2.26
CA ALA A 10 1.25 8.75 -3.32
C ALA A 10 0.02 7.85 -3.43
N PHE A 11 -0.60 7.49 -2.29
CA PHE A 11 -1.80 6.66 -2.22
C PHE A 11 -3.04 7.40 -2.73
N VAL A 12 -3.19 8.67 -2.41
CA VAL A 12 -4.29 9.52 -2.92
C VAL A 12 -4.16 9.74 -4.44
N PHE A 13 -2.94 9.81 -4.99
CA PHE A 13 -2.71 9.88 -6.44
C PHE A 13 -3.05 8.57 -7.17
N LEU A 14 -2.86 7.42 -6.50
CA LEU A 14 -3.20 6.11 -7.08
C LEU A 14 -4.70 5.80 -7.00
N THR A 15 -5.38 6.26 -5.95
CA THR A 15 -6.81 5.94 -5.73
C THR A 15 -7.78 6.82 -6.52
N SER A 16 -7.37 8.00 -6.96
CA SER A 16 -8.24 8.89 -7.75
C SER A 16 -8.42 8.45 -9.22
N HIS A 17 -7.60 7.53 -9.72
CA HIS A 17 -7.69 6.97 -11.09
C HIS A 17 -8.14 5.52 -11.14
N LEU A 18 -8.35 4.86 -9.98
CA LEU A 18 -8.87 3.50 -9.90
C LEU A 18 -10.40 3.44 -9.66
N GLY A 19 -11.11 4.46 -10.08
CA GLY A 19 -12.58 4.54 -10.02
C GLY A 19 -13.32 3.67 -11.04
N ILE A 20 -12.66 2.69 -11.65
CA ILE A 20 -13.30 1.64 -12.45
C ILE A 20 -12.78 0.31 -11.88
N ALA A 21 -13.24 -0.05 -10.70
CA ALA A 21 -13.16 -1.42 -10.21
C ALA A 21 -14.58 -1.99 -10.22
N GLN A 22 -14.75 -3.03 -11.00
CA GLN A 22 -15.89 -3.91 -10.94
C GLN A 22 -16.22 -4.27 -9.49
N GLU A 23 -17.49 -4.16 -9.14
CA GLU A 23 -18.03 -4.65 -7.89
C GLU A 23 -17.67 -6.13 -7.73
N ILE A 24 -16.79 -6.42 -6.79
CA ILE A 24 -16.67 -7.77 -6.24
C ILE A 24 -17.89 -7.91 -5.33
N PRO A 25 -18.77 -8.89 -5.53
CA PRO A 25 -19.86 -9.12 -4.60
C PRO A 25 -19.25 -9.53 -3.25
N VAL A 26 -19.29 -8.64 -2.29
CA VAL A 26 -19.06 -8.98 -0.89
C VAL A 26 -20.25 -9.83 -0.47
N VAL A 27 -20.06 -11.13 -0.51
CA VAL A 27 -20.97 -12.07 0.14
C VAL A 27 -20.86 -11.79 1.63
N SER A 28 -21.88 -11.14 2.17
CA SER A 28 -22.07 -10.97 3.60
C SER A 28 -22.40 -12.32 4.23
N SER A 29 -21.38 -13.01 4.70
CA SER A 29 -21.48 -14.34 5.35
C SER A 29 -22.06 -14.29 6.76
N ILE A 30 -22.58 -13.14 7.19
CA ILE A 30 -23.20 -13.00 8.53
C ILE A 30 -24.74 -13.02 8.44
N ASP A 31 -25.33 -12.53 7.36
CA ASP A 31 -26.78 -12.58 7.18
C ASP A 31 -27.30 -13.98 6.82
N SER A 32 -26.48 -14.81 6.17
CA SER A 32 -26.86 -16.20 5.83
C SER A 32 -26.96 -17.13 7.05
N LEU A 33 -26.29 -16.83 8.16
CA LEU A 33 -26.39 -17.62 9.40
C LEU A 33 -27.61 -17.21 10.27
N LEU A 34 -28.13 -16.02 10.09
CA LEU A 34 -29.35 -15.55 10.75
C LEU A 34 -30.61 -15.95 9.97
N GLU A 35 -30.52 -16.05 8.63
CA GLU A 35 -31.62 -16.54 7.81
C GLU A 35 -31.81 -18.08 7.92
N LEU A 36 -30.73 -18.85 8.02
CA LEU A 36 -30.82 -20.31 8.19
C LEU A 36 -31.52 -20.73 9.49
N ASN A 37 -31.34 -19.98 10.59
CA ASN A 37 -32.03 -20.27 11.84
C ASN A 37 -33.52 -19.82 11.84
N SER A 38 -33.90 -18.90 10.94
CA SER A 38 -35.30 -18.45 10.84
C SER A 38 -36.13 -19.33 9.88
N GLU A 39 -35.51 -19.91 8.83
CA GLU A 39 -36.23 -20.84 7.94
C GLU A 39 -36.39 -22.25 8.50
N GLU A 40 -35.46 -22.78 9.29
CA GLU A 40 -35.64 -24.05 9.97
C GLU A 40 -36.70 -23.98 11.08
N GLN A 41 -36.77 -22.86 11.81
CA GLN A 41 -37.84 -22.65 12.79
C GLN A 41 -39.20 -22.39 12.16
N LEU A 42 -39.25 -21.91 10.91
CA LEU A 42 -40.53 -21.78 10.17
C LEU A 42 -40.98 -23.09 9.52
N LYS A 43 -40.10 -24.03 9.18
CA LYS A 43 -40.44 -25.32 8.62
C LYS A 43 -40.94 -26.36 9.68
N GLU A 44 -40.48 -26.25 10.91
CA GLU A 44 -41.01 -27.11 12.00
C GLU A 44 -42.41 -26.78 12.46
N VAL A 45 -43.00 -25.64 12.10
CA VAL A 45 -44.35 -25.20 12.49
C VAL A 45 -45.42 -25.59 11.46
N MET A 46 -45.05 -26.14 10.29
CA MET A 46 -46.00 -26.53 9.24
C MET A 46 -46.44 -28.01 9.35
N VAL A 47 -46.68 -28.53 10.54
CA VAL A 47 -47.46 -29.71 10.73
C VAL A 47 -48.86 -29.28 11.23
N GLU A 48 -49.88 -29.62 10.41
CA GLU A 48 -51.29 -29.40 10.74
C GLU A 48 -51.64 -29.82 12.18
N LYS A 49 -51.59 -28.89 13.11
CA LYS A 49 -52.23 -28.98 14.40
C LYS A 49 -53.04 -27.73 14.59
N LYS A 50 -54.33 -27.84 14.93
CA LYS A 50 -55.18 -26.71 15.44
C LYS A 50 -54.31 -25.82 16.31
N PRO A 51 -54.25 -24.49 16.00
CA PRO A 51 -53.37 -23.62 16.72
C PRO A 51 -53.68 -23.64 18.21
N SER A 52 -52.70 -24.02 19.02
CA SER A 52 -52.81 -23.94 20.48
C SER A 52 -52.91 -22.43 20.84
N LEU A 53 -53.64 -22.09 21.84
CA LEU A 53 -53.80 -20.70 22.33
C LEU A 53 -52.40 -20.01 22.52
N GLU A 54 -51.46 -20.78 23.07
CA GLU A 54 -50.12 -20.32 23.32
C GLU A 54 -49.34 -20.00 22.01
N GLY A 55 -49.46 -20.87 20.99
CA GLY A 55 -48.86 -20.64 19.68
C GLY A 55 -49.45 -19.43 18.97
N SER A 56 -50.74 -19.18 19.13
CA SER A 56 -51.42 -18.02 18.55
C SER A 56 -51.04 -16.70 19.24
N ILE A 57 -50.81 -16.68 20.55
CA ILE A 57 -50.32 -15.51 21.29
C ILE A 57 -48.89 -15.19 20.85
N ARG A 58 -48.04 -16.19 20.75
CA ARG A 58 -46.66 -16.02 20.25
C ARG A 58 -46.63 -15.44 18.84
N LYS A 59 -47.49 -15.91 17.91
CA LYS A 59 -47.61 -15.36 16.56
C LYS A 59 -48.03 -13.88 16.58
N VAL A 60 -48.98 -13.46 17.40
CA VAL A 60 -49.39 -12.05 17.54
C VAL A 60 -48.24 -11.18 18.02
N GLN A 61 -47.42 -11.67 18.93
CA GLN A 61 -46.24 -10.93 19.40
C GLN A 61 -45.17 -10.79 18.29
N VAL A 62 -44.88 -11.88 17.56
CA VAL A 62 -43.94 -11.87 16.44
C VAL A 62 -44.40 -10.91 15.33
N PHE A 63 -45.69 -11.00 14.95
CA PHE A 63 -46.27 -10.11 13.94
C PHE A 63 -46.27 -8.67 14.35
N SER A 64 -46.55 -8.38 15.63
CA SER A 64 -46.48 -7.01 16.16
C SER A 64 -45.06 -6.45 16.15
N ALA A 65 -44.06 -7.28 16.48
CA ALA A 65 -42.64 -6.91 16.42
C ALA A 65 -42.23 -6.62 14.97
N THR A 66 -42.61 -7.51 14.02
CA THR A 66 -42.34 -7.35 12.60
C THR A 66 -43.00 -6.09 12.03
N LEU A 67 -44.25 -5.81 12.35
CA LEU A 67 -44.92 -4.57 11.95
C LEU A 67 -44.26 -3.32 12.51
N ASN A 68 -43.80 -3.38 13.76
CA ASN A 68 -43.03 -2.27 14.32
C ASN A 68 -41.72 -2.04 13.60
N SER A 69 -41.01 -3.10 13.20
CA SER A 69 -39.78 -3.00 12.41
C SER A 69 -40.07 -2.42 11.01
N ILE A 70 -41.14 -2.88 10.33
CA ILE A 70 -41.60 -2.32 9.05
C ILE A 70 -41.88 -0.83 9.20
N ASN A 71 -42.67 -0.43 10.22
CA ASN A 71 -43.02 0.96 10.47
C ASN A 71 -41.79 1.81 10.81
N GLN A 72 -40.78 1.26 11.47
CA GLN A 72 -39.51 1.95 11.73
C GLN A 72 -38.76 2.26 10.45
N VAL A 73 -38.72 1.32 9.52
CA VAL A 73 -38.11 1.50 8.19
C VAL A 73 -38.91 2.47 7.33
N LEU A 74 -40.26 2.41 7.39
CA LEU A 74 -41.15 3.35 6.68
C LEU A 74 -40.99 4.80 7.16
N LYS A 75 -40.60 5.03 8.41
CA LYS A 75 -40.30 6.38 8.94
C LYS A 75 -39.04 7.00 8.32
N LYS A 76 -38.19 6.19 7.70
CA LYS A 76 -37.01 6.67 6.98
C LYS A 76 -37.47 7.13 5.59
N GLU A 77 -37.81 8.38 5.47
CA GLU A 77 -38.22 8.98 4.20
C GLU A 77 -37.01 9.11 3.23
N LEU A 78 -37.30 9.08 1.92
CA LEU A 78 -36.35 9.50 0.90
C LEU A 78 -36.00 10.98 1.15
N ASP A 79 -34.73 11.35 0.93
CA ASP A 79 -34.30 12.74 1.03
C ASP A 79 -34.99 13.60 -0.04
N THR A 80 -36.21 14.08 0.30
CA THR A 80 -37.02 14.91 -0.58
C THR A 80 -36.35 16.25 -0.89
N ALA A 81 -35.47 16.74 -0.02
CA ALA A 81 -34.74 17.99 -0.26
C ALA A 81 -33.71 17.82 -1.42
N GLU A 82 -32.99 16.68 -1.47
CA GLU A 82 -32.10 16.36 -2.57
C GLU A 82 -32.87 16.18 -3.89
N ILE A 83 -33.96 15.42 -3.87
CA ILE A 83 -34.82 15.20 -5.04
C ILE A 83 -35.37 16.51 -5.59
N MET A 84 -35.87 17.41 -4.73
CA MET A 84 -36.40 18.73 -5.12
C MET A 84 -35.33 19.67 -5.69
N GLN A 85 -34.07 19.43 -5.43
CA GLN A 85 -32.97 20.21 -5.97
C GLN A 85 -32.40 19.63 -7.27
N VAL A 86 -32.24 18.31 -7.33
CA VAL A 86 -31.58 17.61 -8.46
C VAL A 86 -32.48 17.58 -9.70
N ILE A 87 -33.75 17.18 -9.57
CA ILE A 87 -34.68 17.06 -10.69
C ILE A 87 -34.91 18.40 -11.41
N PRO A 88 -35.26 19.52 -10.75
CA PRO A 88 -35.41 20.79 -11.42
C PRO A 88 -34.09 21.33 -12.00
N GLY A 89 -32.96 20.95 -11.35
CA GLY A 89 -31.61 21.27 -11.86
C GLY A 89 -31.34 20.59 -13.19
N ALA A 90 -31.67 19.30 -13.32
CA ALA A 90 -31.54 18.52 -14.54
C ALA A 90 -32.44 19.07 -15.65
N GLN A 91 -33.72 19.37 -15.34
CA GLN A 91 -34.63 19.92 -16.30
C GLN A 91 -34.15 21.26 -16.89
N ARG A 92 -33.64 22.16 -16.02
CA ARG A 92 -33.07 23.44 -16.50
C ARG A 92 -31.82 23.25 -17.35
N ALA A 93 -31.02 22.21 -17.11
CA ALA A 93 -29.87 21.89 -17.96
C ALA A 93 -30.35 21.42 -19.34
N LEU A 94 -31.36 20.56 -19.38
CA LEU A 94 -31.98 20.06 -20.61
C LEU A 94 -32.65 21.16 -21.45
N ASP A 95 -33.48 22.02 -20.81
CA ASP A 95 -34.12 23.17 -21.45
C ASP A 95 -33.07 24.04 -22.13
N ARG A 96 -31.96 24.31 -21.47
CA ARG A 96 -30.89 25.15 -22.04
C ARG A 96 -30.18 24.49 -23.22
N VAL A 97 -29.95 23.18 -23.17
CA VAL A 97 -29.37 22.45 -24.32
C VAL A 97 -30.34 22.44 -25.48
N THR A 98 -31.62 22.22 -25.24
CA THR A 98 -32.69 22.25 -26.29
C THR A 98 -32.81 23.63 -26.94
N GLU A 99 -32.78 24.69 -26.15
CA GLU A 99 -32.77 26.07 -26.65
C GLU A 99 -31.54 26.36 -27.55
N THR A 100 -30.37 25.80 -27.14
CA THR A 100 -29.11 26.00 -27.85
C THR A 100 -29.09 25.24 -29.19
N LEU A 101 -29.60 24.00 -29.21
CA LEU A 101 -29.61 23.15 -30.42
C LEU A 101 -30.72 23.54 -31.42
N SER A 102 -31.52 24.56 -31.11
CA SER A 102 -32.56 25.03 -32.03
C SER A 102 -31.95 25.53 -33.36
N PRO A 103 -32.59 25.27 -34.52
CA PRO A 103 -32.06 25.62 -35.85
C PRO A 103 -31.77 27.11 -36.07
N GLU A 104 -32.33 27.95 -35.25
CA GLU A 104 -32.11 29.41 -35.30
C GLU A 104 -30.72 29.84 -34.79
N ASN A 105 -30.06 29.02 -33.98
CA ASN A 105 -28.76 29.29 -33.38
C ASN A 105 -27.57 28.68 -34.20
N SER A 106 -27.48 29.02 -35.49
CA SER A 106 -26.46 28.47 -36.41
C SER A 106 -25.00 28.87 -36.14
N ARG A 107 -24.67 29.47 -35.01
CA ARG A 107 -23.37 30.12 -34.73
C ARG A 107 -22.63 29.56 -33.51
N ILE A 108 -22.93 28.33 -33.13
CA ILE A 108 -22.34 27.67 -31.94
C ILE A 108 -20.89 27.29 -32.25
N ASN A 109 -19.99 27.59 -31.32
CA ASN A 109 -18.61 27.14 -31.42
C ASN A 109 -18.41 25.78 -30.72
N LEU A 110 -17.36 25.08 -31.09
CA LEU A 110 -16.98 23.75 -30.56
C LEU A 110 -16.90 23.72 -29.03
N ARG A 111 -16.42 24.79 -28.39
CA ARG A 111 -16.28 24.89 -26.95
C ARG A 111 -17.60 24.95 -26.20
N TYR A 112 -18.57 25.62 -26.78
CA TYR A 112 -19.91 25.70 -26.19
C TYR A 112 -20.55 24.33 -26.20
N LEU A 113 -20.46 23.62 -27.31
CA LEU A 113 -20.93 22.22 -27.37
C LEU A 113 -20.25 21.35 -26.33
N THR A 114 -18.92 21.42 -26.20
CA THR A 114 -18.18 20.66 -25.17
C THR A 114 -18.59 21.08 -23.75
N ALA A 115 -18.84 22.39 -23.50
CA ALA A 115 -19.30 22.84 -22.19
C ALA A 115 -20.71 22.32 -21.84
N LEU A 116 -21.61 22.26 -22.83
CA LEU A 116 -22.96 21.70 -22.68
C LEU A 116 -22.89 20.18 -22.47
N GLU A 117 -22.05 19.49 -23.22
CA GLU A 117 -21.81 18.05 -23.06
C GLU A 117 -21.31 17.73 -21.65
N ASN A 118 -20.31 18.48 -21.13
CA ASN A 118 -19.82 18.35 -19.75
C ASN A 118 -20.90 18.70 -18.70
N LEU A 119 -21.76 19.67 -18.98
CA LEU A 119 -22.89 20.02 -18.10
C LEU A 119 -23.89 18.86 -18.03
N LEU A 120 -24.24 18.27 -19.16
CA LEU A 120 -25.16 17.12 -19.22
C LEU A 120 -24.52 15.89 -18.56
N ALA A 121 -23.27 15.58 -18.85
CA ALA A 121 -22.55 14.46 -18.22
C ALA A 121 -22.47 14.59 -16.70
N ALA A 122 -22.26 15.81 -16.18
CA ALA A 122 -22.29 16.07 -14.74
C ALA A 122 -23.71 15.95 -14.15
N THR A 123 -24.73 16.25 -14.94
CA THR A 123 -26.14 16.12 -14.56
C THR A 123 -26.58 14.67 -14.59
N GLU A 124 -26.21 13.93 -15.62
CA GLU A 124 -26.42 12.50 -15.77
C GLU A 124 -25.93 11.71 -14.57
N ARG A 125 -24.70 11.93 -14.13
CA ARG A 125 -24.15 11.24 -12.95
C ARG A 125 -24.97 11.46 -11.69
N LYS A 126 -25.41 12.70 -11.45
CA LYS A 126 -26.28 12.99 -10.30
C LYS A 126 -27.62 12.30 -10.42
N MET A 127 -28.14 12.21 -11.63
CA MET A 127 -29.38 11.50 -11.89
C MET A 127 -29.19 9.99 -11.72
N LEU A 128 -28.05 9.43 -12.13
CA LEU A 128 -27.70 8.02 -11.90
C LEU A 128 -27.49 7.70 -10.42
N ASP A 129 -26.83 8.58 -9.65
CA ASP A 129 -26.71 8.43 -8.22
C ASP A 129 -28.07 8.44 -7.53
N LEU A 130 -28.96 9.34 -7.97
CA LEU A 130 -30.33 9.41 -7.49
C LEU A 130 -31.15 8.17 -7.88
N ASP A 131 -31.03 7.71 -9.11
CA ASP A 131 -31.68 6.48 -9.62
C ASP A 131 -31.26 5.27 -8.80
N LYS A 132 -29.98 5.12 -8.52
CA LYS A 132 -29.44 4.05 -7.67
C LYS A 132 -29.99 4.08 -6.24
N ALA A 133 -30.11 5.28 -5.67
CA ALA A 133 -30.69 5.46 -4.33
C ALA A 133 -32.20 5.10 -4.31
N ILE A 134 -32.94 5.51 -5.37
CA ILE A 134 -34.35 5.20 -5.54
C ILE A 134 -34.56 3.70 -5.77
N PHE A 135 -33.72 3.09 -6.60
CA PHE A 135 -33.76 1.65 -6.88
C PHE A 135 -33.57 0.84 -5.59
N GLY A 136 -32.54 1.18 -4.78
CA GLY A 136 -32.32 0.54 -3.47
C GLY A 136 -33.54 0.68 -2.54
N ARG A 137 -34.18 1.87 -2.53
CA ARG A 137 -35.41 2.07 -1.73
C ARG A 137 -36.58 1.26 -2.28
N THR A 138 -36.71 1.15 -3.59
CA THR A 138 -37.75 0.34 -4.25
C THR A 138 -37.63 -1.14 -3.85
N GLU A 139 -36.42 -1.67 -3.87
CA GLU A 139 -36.11 -3.05 -3.48
C GLU A 139 -36.44 -3.28 -1.99
N GLU A 140 -36.05 -2.33 -1.12
CA GLU A 140 -36.39 -2.37 0.31
C GLU A 140 -37.91 -2.41 0.53
N LEU A 141 -38.68 -1.53 -0.15
CA LEU A 141 -40.14 -1.50 -0.05
C LEU A 141 -40.79 -2.75 -0.60
N VAL A 142 -40.25 -3.39 -1.65
CA VAL A 142 -40.71 -4.69 -2.16
C VAL A 142 -40.51 -5.78 -1.14
N ASN A 143 -39.35 -5.85 -0.51
CA ASN A 143 -39.05 -6.82 0.55
C ASN A 143 -39.97 -6.66 1.77
N LEU A 144 -40.25 -5.38 2.16
CA LEU A 144 -41.21 -5.09 3.23
C LEU A 144 -42.62 -5.53 2.87
N LYS A 145 -43.02 -5.36 1.60
CA LYS A 145 -44.33 -5.80 1.12
C LYS A 145 -44.45 -7.31 1.17
N GLN A 146 -43.43 -8.06 0.78
CA GLN A 146 -43.44 -9.53 0.91
C GLN A 146 -43.59 -9.97 2.37
N LYS A 147 -42.86 -9.33 3.31
CA LYS A 147 -43.01 -9.60 4.75
C LYS A 147 -44.44 -9.28 5.25
N LEU A 148 -45.01 -8.16 4.81
CA LEU A 148 -46.36 -7.78 5.20
C LEU A 148 -47.41 -8.69 4.61
N ASP A 149 -47.25 -9.12 3.37
CA ASP A 149 -48.15 -10.04 2.67
C ASP A 149 -48.11 -11.44 3.35
N SER A 150 -46.97 -11.88 3.86
CA SER A 150 -46.88 -13.11 4.63
C SER A 150 -47.69 -13.05 5.93
N ILE A 151 -47.73 -11.88 6.61
CA ILE A 151 -48.56 -11.66 7.79
C ILE A 151 -50.02 -11.58 7.41
N GLN A 152 -50.34 -10.85 6.33
CA GLN A 152 -51.73 -10.66 5.85
C GLN A 152 -52.41 -11.96 5.44
N ASN A 153 -51.62 -12.88 4.84
CA ASN A 153 -52.09 -14.15 4.35
C ASN A 153 -52.11 -15.26 5.43
N ASP A 154 -51.57 -15.01 6.64
CA ASP A 154 -51.63 -16.00 7.73
C ASP A 154 -53.07 -16.28 8.17
N ASP A 155 -53.36 -17.55 8.43
CA ASP A 155 -54.69 -18.02 8.83
C ASP A 155 -55.18 -17.37 10.11
N LEU A 156 -54.31 -16.92 10.98
CA LEU A 156 -54.65 -16.18 12.20
C LEU A 156 -55.50 -14.90 11.95
N LEU A 157 -55.23 -14.21 10.86
CA LEU A 157 -55.98 -13.00 10.44
C LEU A 157 -57.23 -13.28 9.60
N LYS A 158 -57.31 -14.51 9.03
CA LYS A 158 -58.46 -14.97 8.20
C LYS A 158 -59.57 -15.59 9.05
N TYR A 159 -59.21 -16.15 10.23
CA TYR A 159 -60.20 -16.83 11.07
C TYR A 159 -61.19 -15.84 11.71
N ASN A 160 -62.49 -16.08 11.48
CA ASN A 160 -63.55 -15.40 12.17
C ASN A 160 -63.91 -16.20 13.44
N PHE A 161 -63.27 -15.86 14.54
CA PHE A 161 -63.49 -16.50 15.82
C PHE A 161 -64.94 -16.28 16.34
N ARG A 162 -65.84 -17.21 16.02
CA ARG A 162 -67.20 -17.23 16.57
C ARG A 162 -67.30 -18.09 17.83
N ASP A 163 -66.22 -18.71 18.25
CA ASP A 163 -66.20 -19.58 19.44
C ASP A 163 -65.92 -18.76 20.69
N THR A 164 -66.87 -18.79 21.63
CA THR A 164 -66.93 -18.07 22.91
C THR A 164 -65.89 -18.49 23.94
N THR A 165 -64.89 -19.29 23.60
CA THR A 165 -63.88 -19.82 24.52
C THR A 165 -62.56 -19.03 24.53
N ILE A 166 -62.40 -18.05 23.68
CA ILE A 166 -61.17 -17.27 23.60
C ILE A 166 -61.36 -15.98 24.39
N LEU A 167 -60.42 -15.68 25.31
CA LEU A 167 -60.39 -14.47 26.11
C LEU A 167 -60.65 -13.21 25.26
N ILE A 168 -61.59 -12.37 25.68
CA ILE A 168 -62.01 -11.12 25.04
C ILE A 168 -60.77 -10.23 24.71
N GLU A 169 -59.74 -10.20 25.58
CA GLU A 169 -58.49 -9.47 25.41
C GLU A 169 -57.68 -9.94 24.16
N TYR A 170 -57.75 -11.25 23.84
CA TYR A 170 -57.08 -11.79 22.68
C TYR A 170 -57.79 -11.40 21.36
N GLN A 171 -59.09 -11.38 21.34
CA GLN A 171 -59.88 -10.88 20.22
C GLN A 171 -59.62 -9.40 19.94
N ILE A 172 -59.48 -8.60 21.02
CA ILE A 172 -59.08 -7.18 20.89
C ILE A 172 -57.66 -7.06 20.32
N SER A 173 -56.73 -7.89 20.75
CA SER A 173 -55.35 -7.89 20.27
C SER A 173 -55.25 -8.24 18.76
N ILE A 174 -56.01 -9.22 18.28
CA ILE A 174 -56.08 -9.59 16.84
C ILE A 174 -56.75 -8.44 16.04
N LYS A 175 -57.82 -7.85 16.54
CA LYS A 175 -58.48 -6.71 15.89
C LYS A 175 -57.52 -5.53 15.76
N ASN A 176 -56.79 -5.23 16.82
CA ASN A 176 -55.78 -4.17 16.82
C ASN A 176 -54.62 -4.50 15.87
N LEU A 177 -54.17 -5.76 15.83
CA LEU A 177 -53.15 -6.23 14.87
C LEU A 177 -53.62 -6.06 13.44
N LYS A 178 -54.87 -6.44 13.13
CA LYS A 178 -55.44 -6.29 11.77
C LYS A 178 -55.57 -4.83 11.41
N GLY A 179 -55.95 -3.94 12.35
CA GLY A 179 -55.94 -2.48 12.11
C GLY A 179 -54.56 -1.94 11.77
N LYS A 180 -53.53 -2.33 12.53
CA LYS A 180 -52.13 -1.95 12.28
C LYS A 180 -51.59 -2.50 10.95
N VAL A 181 -51.95 -3.70 10.58
CA VAL A 181 -51.59 -4.31 9.29
C VAL A 181 -52.14 -3.49 8.14
N ASN A 182 -53.45 -3.11 8.19
CA ASN A 182 -54.10 -2.31 7.15
C ASN A 182 -53.50 -0.90 7.06
N GLU A 183 -53.18 -0.28 8.20
CA GLU A 183 -52.54 1.04 8.25
C GLU A 183 -51.11 0.97 7.67
N THR A 184 -50.35 -0.04 8.06
CA THR A 184 -48.99 -0.26 7.54
C THR A 184 -49.01 -0.53 6.03
N ASP A 185 -49.98 -1.32 5.55
CA ASP A 185 -50.18 -1.62 4.10
C ASP A 185 -50.50 -0.34 3.30
N SER A 186 -51.40 0.47 3.84
CA SER A 186 -51.75 1.76 3.20
C SER A 186 -50.53 2.68 3.10
N LEU A 187 -49.76 2.82 4.16
CA LEU A 187 -48.54 3.63 4.21
C LEU A 187 -47.47 3.08 3.24
N LEU A 188 -47.27 1.77 3.27
CA LEU A 188 -46.29 1.10 2.39
C LEU A 188 -46.67 1.27 0.90
N ASN A 189 -47.93 1.08 0.54
CA ASN A 189 -48.40 1.26 -0.82
C ASN A 189 -48.30 2.74 -1.24
N ALA A 190 -48.59 3.69 -0.37
CA ALA A 190 -48.39 5.10 -0.68
C ALA A 190 -46.91 5.43 -0.97
N GLN A 191 -46.00 4.92 -0.16
CA GLN A 191 -44.55 5.13 -0.39
C GLN A 191 -44.10 4.42 -1.67
N ARG A 192 -44.53 3.21 -1.97
CA ARG A 192 -44.23 2.50 -3.22
C ARG A 192 -44.69 3.29 -4.45
N ILE A 193 -45.94 3.82 -4.44
CA ILE A 193 -46.47 4.64 -5.55
C ILE A 193 -45.63 5.89 -5.72
N MET A 194 -45.31 6.60 -4.61
CA MET A 194 -44.49 7.81 -4.67
C MET A 194 -43.09 7.53 -5.20
N THR A 195 -42.46 6.47 -4.74
CA THR A 195 -41.12 6.07 -5.21
C THR A 195 -41.16 5.70 -6.68
N ALA A 196 -42.17 4.96 -7.15
CA ALA A 196 -42.33 4.61 -8.55
C ALA A 196 -42.56 5.84 -9.46
N ILE A 197 -43.33 6.84 -9.00
CA ILE A 197 -43.52 8.10 -9.77
C ILE A 197 -42.17 8.84 -9.90
N ILE A 198 -41.41 8.95 -8.79
CA ILE A 198 -40.09 9.61 -8.81
C ILE A 198 -39.15 8.85 -9.75
N GLN A 199 -39.09 7.52 -9.66
CA GLN A 199 -38.26 6.67 -10.48
C GLN A 199 -38.59 6.83 -11.97
N SER A 200 -39.90 6.82 -12.33
CA SER A 200 -40.34 7.06 -13.71
C SER A 200 -39.90 8.43 -14.23
N LYS A 201 -39.99 9.47 -13.40
CA LYS A 201 -39.53 10.82 -13.75
C LYS A 201 -38.02 10.90 -13.92
N VAL A 202 -37.24 10.22 -13.04
CA VAL A 202 -35.79 10.16 -13.15
C VAL A 202 -35.36 9.40 -14.41
N SER A 203 -35.97 8.25 -14.71
CA SER A 203 -35.71 7.49 -15.93
C SER A 203 -36.05 8.27 -17.20
N SER A 204 -37.17 9.03 -17.20
CA SER A 204 -37.53 9.89 -18.31
C SER A 204 -36.48 10.98 -18.57
N ILE A 205 -36.00 11.62 -17.50
CA ILE A 205 -34.93 12.65 -17.59
C ILE A 205 -33.61 12.04 -18.07
N LEU A 206 -33.23 10.85 -17.57
CA LEU A 206 -32.03 10.15 -18.02
C LEU A 206 -32.09 9.85 -19.54
N ASN A 207 -33.19 9.31 -20.00
CA ASN A 207 -33.39 9.05 -21.44
C ASN A 207 -33.32 10.33 -22.29
N GLU A 208 -33.85 11.44 -21.77
CA GLU A 208 -33.76 12.73 -22.45
C GLU A 208 -32.33 13.28 -22.46
N ILE A 209 -31.58 13.08 -21.36
CA ILE A 209 -30.16 13.44 -21.29
C ILE A 209 -29.37 12.64 -22.33
N ASP A 210 -29.55 11.32 -22.41
CA ASP A 210 -28.88 10.47 -23.39
C ASP A 210 -29.12 10.93 -24.82
N LEU A 211 -30.39 11.25 -25.15
CA LEU A 211 -30.75 11.75 -26.46
C LEU A 211 -30.03 13.08 -26.77
N ARG A 212 -30.04 14.03 -25.84
CA ARG A 212 -29.40 15.34 -26.02
C ARG A 212 -27.87 15.25 -26.08
N VAL A 213 -27.25 14.33 -25.30
CA VAL A 213 -25.81 14.07 -25.37
C VAL A 213 -25.44 13.56 -26.78
N GLU A 214 -26.21 12.65 -27.33
CA GLU A 214 -25.96 12.15 -28.70
C GLU A 214 -26.14 13.24 -29.76
N GLU A 215 -27.16 14.08 -29.63
CA GLU A 215 -27.37 15.24 -30.53
C GLU A 215 -26.17 16.22 -30.44
N LEU A 216 -25.72 16.52 -29.24
CA LEU A 216 -24.52 17.37 -29.03
C LEU A 216 -23.28 16.76 -29.64
N ARG A 217 -23.09 15.45 -29.45
CA ARG A 217 -21.97 14.70 -30.04
C ARG A 217 -21.97 14.76 -31.56
N GLN A 218 -23.13 14.55 -32.18
CA GLN A 218 -23.27 14.65 -33.65
C GLN A 218 -22.98 16.07 -34.13
N ALA A 219 -23.53 17.08 -33.45
CA ALA A 219 -23.24 18.48 -33.76
C ALA A 219 -21.76 18.81 -33.62
N ARG A 220 -21.09 18.24 -32.59
CA ARG A 220 -19.64 18.38 -32.41
C ARG A 220 -18.84 17.77 -33.56
N ILE A 221 -19.15 16.53 -33.94
CA ILE A 221 -18.49 15.86 -35.07
C ILE A 221 -18.65 16.62 -36.39
N LEU A 222 -19.82 17.16 -36.63
CA LEU A 222 -20.07 17.98 -37.80
C LEU A 222 -19.24 19.27 -37.79
N LEU A 223 -19.15 19.94 -36.62
CA LEU A 223 -18.33 21.13 -36.45
C LEU A 223 -16.84 20.81 -36.58
N GLU A 224 -16.35 19.73 -35.98
CA GLU A 224 -14.95 19.28 -36.10
C GLU A 224 -14.56 19.01 -37.56
N ARG A 225 -15.46 18.38 -38.34
CA ARG A 225 -15.24 18.19 -39.79
C ARG A 225 -15.25 19.50 -40.56
N SER A 226 -16.08 20.45 -40.14
CA SER A 226 -16.19 21.78 -40.79
C SER A 226 -15.01 22.70 -40.43
N LEU A 227 -14.27 22.44 -39.33
CA LEU A 227 -13.08 23.24 -38.98
C LEU A 227 -12.06 23.37 -40.13
N PHE A 228 -11.91 22.32 -40.93
CA PHE A 228 -11.02 22.30 -42.08
C PHE A 228 -11.62 22.83 -43.36
N GLN A 229 -12.95 23.13 -43.36
CA GLN A 229 -13.64 23.71 -44.50
C GLN A 229 -13.54 25.25 -44.47
N LYS A 230 -13.84 25.87 -45.61
CA LYS A 230 -13.90 27.32 -45.73
C LYS A 230 -15.22 27.81 -45.09
N GLU A 231 -15.10 28.40 -43.89
CA GLU A 231 -16.25 28.95 -43.15
C GLU A 231 -16.64 30.35 -43.61
N ASN A 232 -15.65 31.15 -44.00
CA ASN A 232 -15.83 32.54 -44.40
C ASN A 232 -15.14 32.81 -45.75
N ASN A 233 -15.53 33.89 -46.40
CA ASN A 233 -14.83 34.37 -47.58
C ASN A 233 -13.37 34.75 -47.24
N TYR A 234 -12.53 34.84 -48.28
CA TYR A 234 -11.18 35.38 -48.11
C TYR A 234 -11.26 36.77 -47.51
N ILE A 235 -10.21 37.18 -46.77
CA ILE A 235 -10.24 38.45 -46.02
C ILE A 235 -10.36 39.65 -46.95
N TRP A 236 -9.96 39.53 -48.24
CA TRP A 236 -10.05 40.57 -49.25
C TRP A 236 -11.35 40.54 -50.07
N GLU A 237 -12.24 39.57 -49.84
CA GLU A 237 -13.54 39.52 -50.47
C GLU A 237 -14.58 40.24 -49.61
N PRO A 238 -15.19 41.37 -50.08
CA PRO A 238 -16.28 42.00 -49.32
C PRO A 238 -17.46 41.05 -49.19
N LYS A 239 -18.05 41.02 -48.04
CA LYS A 239 -19.32 40.30 -47.81
C LYS A 239 -20.21 41.14 -46.96
N ASP A 240 -21.47 41.23 -47.36
CA ASP A 240 -22.54 41.73 -46.54
C ASP A 240 -22.79 40.77 -45.38
N PHE A 241 -22.51 41.20 -44.17
CA PHE A 241 -22.83 40.44 -42.97
C PHE A 241 -24.19 40.89 -42.48
N PRO A 242 -25.22 40.04 -42.55
CA PRO A 242 -26.49 40.33 -41.93
C PRO A 242 -26.28 40.16 -40.40
N ASN A 243 -26.54 41.14 -39.62
CA ASN A 243 -26.37 41.19 -38.16
C ASN A 243 -24.95 41.32 -37.66
N THR A 244 -24.54 42.53 -37.46
CA THR A 244 -23.38 42.89 -36.66
C THR A 244 -23.81 43.08 -35.21
N ASP A 245 -24.03 41.98 -34.51
CA ASP A 245 -24.02 42.06 -33.03
C ASP A 245 -22.70 42.65 -32.61
N ARG A 246 -22.76 43.72 -31.81
CA ARG A 246 -21.52 44.39 -31.38
C ARG A 246 -20.70 43.44 -30.57
N LEU A 247 -19.43 43.30 -30.86
CA LEU A 247 -18.47 42.43 -30.12
C LEU A 247 -18.57 42.65 -28.60
N VAL A 248 -18.97 43.89 -28.20
CA VAL A 248 -19.19 44.27 -26.82
C VAL A 248 -20.37 43.54 -26.18
N ASP A 249 -21.48 43.40 -26.93
CA ASP A 249 -22.66 42.72 -26.41
C ASP A 249 -22.38 41.19 -26.22
N ILE A 250 -21.72 40.58 -27.20
CA ILE A 250 -21.23 39.19 -27.13
C ILE A 250 -20.31 39.02 -25.93
N PHE A 251 -19.42 39.97 -25.68
CA PHE A 251 -18.48 39.89 -24.53
C PHE A 251 -19.23 39.91 -23.20
N PHE A 252 -20.16 40.83 -22.99
CA PHE A 252 -20.90 40.92 -21.73
C PHE A 252 -21.79 39.73 -21.51
N GLU A 253 -22.41 39.20 -22.55
CA GLU A 253 -23.19 37.96 -22.45
C GLU A 253 -22.33 36.75 -22.12
N ALA A 254 -21.21 36.58 -22.83
CA ALA A 254 -20.24 35.57 -22.54
C ALA A 254 -19.71 35.63 -21.08
N LEU A 255 -19.46 36.86 -20.61
CA LEU A 255 -19.02 37.06 -19.22
C LEU A 255 -20.09 36.64 -18.20
N ARG A 256 -21.37 36.94 -18.47
CA ARG A 256 -22.50 36.56 -17.64
C ARG A 256 -22.63 35.05 -17.53
N ILE A 257 -22.58 34.35 -18.66
CA ILE A 257 -22.69 32.91 -18.75
C ILE A 257 -21.50 32.24 -18.06
N ASN A 258 -20.29 32.66 -18.37
CA ASN A 258 -19.05 32.09 -17.79
C ASN A 258 -18.98 32.30 -16.28
N ARG A 259 -19.39 33.49 -15.77
CA ARG A 259 -19.49 33.77 -14.33
C ARG A 259 -20.46 32.80 -13.65
N TRP A 260 -21.61 32.55 -14.27
CA TRP A 260 -22.59 31.59 -13.72
C TRP A 260 -22.03 30.17 -13.69
N ILE A 261 -21.36 29.72 -14.78
CA ILE A 261 -20.73 28.38 -14.85
C ILE A 261 -19.66 28.22 -13.76
N VAL A 262 -18.73 29.18 -13.66
CA VAL A 262 -17.66 29.13 -12.65
C VAL A 262 -18.23 29.19 -11.25
N GLY A 263 -19.21 30.06 -10.99
CA GLY A 263 -19.85 30.18 -9.68
C GLY A 263 -20.54 28.88 -9.25
N ASN A 264 -21.29 28.28 -10.15
CA ASN A 264 -21.98 27.01 -9.92
C ASN A 264 -21.01 25.84 -9.72
N TYR A 265 -19.92 25.78 -10.50
CA TYR A 265 -18.89 24.78 -10.38
C TYR A 265 -18.10 24.91 -9.07
N LEU A 266 -17.72 26.14 -8.71
CA LEU A 266 -16.98 26.42 -7.50
C LEU A 266 -17.80 26.13 -6.24
N SER A 267 -19.09 26.51 -6.22
CA SER A 267 -20.00 26.25 -5.10
C SER A 267 -20.18 24.77 -4.80
N ARG A 268 -20.10 23.92 -5.83
CA ARG A 268 -20.16 22.47 -5.70
C ARG A 268 -18.85 21.84 -5.20
N ASN A 269 -17.72 22.50 -5.44
CA ASN A 269 -16.38 21.99 -5.10
C ASN A 269 -15.69 22.83 -4.01
N ILE A 270 -16.47 23.49 -3.13
CA ILE A 270 -15.95 24.28 -2.01
C ILE A 270 -14.99 23.47 -1.11
N PRO A 271 -15.33 22.23 -0.67
CA PRO A 271 -14.44 21.47 0.21
C PRO A 271 -13.07 21.23 -0.44
N LEU A 272 -13.06 20.89 -1.72
CA LEU A 272 -11.83 20.68 -2.49
C LEU A 272 -11.01 21.96 -2.64
N THR A 273 -11.69 23.08 -2.91
CA THR A 273 -11.02 24.38 -3.02
C THR A 273 -10.37 24.79 -1.69
N ILE A 274 -11.07 24.58 -0.56
CA ILE A 274 -10.53 24.82 0.78
C ILE A 274 -9.33 23.90 1.04
N PHE A 275 -9.44 22.62 0.67
CA PHE A 275 -8.34 21.67 0.80
C PHE A 275 -7.09 22.12 0.03
N LEU A 276 -7.23 22.54 -1.24
CA LEU A 276 -6.12 23.03 -2.05
C LEU A 276 -5.51 24.33 -1.49
N LEU A 277 -6.33 25.26 -1.00
CA LEU A 277 -5.83 26.46 -0.30
C LEU A 277 -5.10 26.09 1.00
N GLY A 278 -5.62 25.12 1.76
CA GLY A 278 -4.94 24.57 2.92
C GLY A 278 -3.57 23.96 2.55
N LEU A 279 -3.51 23.26 1.42
CA LEU A 279 -2.25 22.69 0.91
C LEU A 279 -1.22 23.76 0.57
N VAL A 280 -1.65 24.90 -0.02
CA VAL A 280 -0.78 26.08 -0.22
C VAL A 280 -0.19 26.56 1.10
N PHE A 281 -1.04 26.65 2.13
CA PHE A 281 -0.60 27.15 3.44
C PHE A 281 0.35 26.17 4.14
N ILE A 282 0.08 24.87 4.05
CA ILE A 282 0.94 23.81 4.58
C ILE A 282 2.31 23.86 3.88
N LEU A 283 2.33 23.94 2.55
CA LEU A 283 3.57 24.00 1.77
C LEU A 283 4.34 25.29 2.06
N TYR A 284 3.66 26.42 2.16
CA TYR A 284 4.26 27.69 2.56
C TYR A 284 4.89 27.59 3.96
N SER A 285 4.16 27.05 4.94
CA SER A 285 4.65 26.89 6.30
C SER A 285 5.89 25.98 6.34
N TYR A 286 5.86 24.88 5.58
CA TYR A 286 6.99 23.98 5.42
C TYR A 286 8.23 24.68 4.84
N ILE A 287 8.06 25.40 3.73
CA ILE A 287 9.13 26.17 3.09
C ILE A 287 9.70 27.20 4.06
N ASN A 288 8.83 27.97 4.71
CA ASN A 288 9.23 29.05 5.62
C ASN A 288 9.92 28.51 6.87
N SER A 289 9.48 27.39 7.43
CA SER A 289 10.14 26.71 8.54
C SER A 289 11.56 26.28 8.16
N ASN A 290 11.75 25.70 6.97
CA ASN A 290 13.07 25.28 6.50
C ASN A 290 13.99 26.49 6.22
N ILE A 291 13.46 27.59 5.67
CA ILE A 291 14.20 28.86 5.49
C ILE A 291 14.64 29.42 6.84
N LYS A 292 13.76 29.42 7.87
CA LYS A 292 14.10 29.87 9.21
C LYS A 292 15.22 29.02 9.83
N LYS A 293 15.17 27.69 9.70
CA LYS A 293 16.23 26.79 10.17
C LYS A 293 17.59 27.12 9.54
N ILE A 294 17.64 27.35 8.22
CA ILE A 294 18.88 27.72 7.52
C ILE A 294 19.39 29.08 8.00
N ARG A 295 18.52 30.07 8.27
CA ARG A 295 18.92 31.40 8.78
C ARG A 295 19.56 31.37 10.15
N LEU A 296 19.16 30.42 11.03
CA LEU A 296 19.74 30.28 12.35
C LEU A 296 21.21 29.85 12.29
N GLU A 297 21.65 29.29 11.19
CA GLU A 297 23.02 28.83 10.97
C GLU A 297 23.78 29.82 10.08
N LYS A 298 24.32 30.89 10.68
CA LYS A 298 24.81 32.09 10.02
C LYS A 298 25.92 31.89 8.99
N GLU A 299 26.82 30.91 9.13
CA GLU A 299 28.03 30.82 8.29
C GLU A 299 27.77 30.36 6.85
N PHE A 300 26.72 29.51 6.58
CA PHE A 300 26.45 28.98 5.26
C PHE A 300 25.18 29.51 4.60
N SER A 301 24.38 30.31 5.33
CA SER A 301 23.08 30.77 4.83
C SER A 301 23.19 31.56 3.54
N GLY A 302 24.20 32.43 3.40
CA GLY A 302 24.43 33.27 2.20
C GLY A 302 24.71 32.44 0.94
N ILE A 303 25.51 31.36 1.06
CA ILE A 303 25.84 30.48 -0.06
C ILE A 303 24.60 29.68 -0.47
N ILE A 304 23.83 29.15 0.51
CA ILE A 304 22.62 28.40 0.25
C ILE A 304 21.57 29.28 -0.43
N PHE A 305 21.31 30.46 0.11
CA PHE A 305 20.33 31.39 -0.47
C PHE A 305 20.77 31.96 -1.83
N GLY A 306 22.07 32.08 -2.09
CA GLY A 306 22.59 32.48 -3.41
C GLY A 306 22.24 31.46 -4.52
N ARG A 307 22.06 30.19 -4.16
CA ARG A 307 21.65 29.14 -5.12
C ARG A 307 20.15 29.08 -5.37
N LEU A 308 19.33 29.68 -4.47
CA LEU A 308 17.88 29.70 -4.59
C LEU A 308 17.42 30.85 -5.49
N LYS A 309 16.51 30.53 -6.40
CA LYS A 309 16.02 31.48 -7.39
C LYS A 309 14.74 32.20 -6.97
N TYR A 310 13.77 31.41 -6.40
CA TYR A 310 12.41 31.89 -6.14
C TYR A 310 11.99 31.75 -4.69
N ILE A 311 12.21 30.60 -4.06
CA ILE A 311 11.64 30.26 -2.74
C ILE A 311 12.12 31.21 -1.64
N HIS A 312 13.39 31.63 -1.69
CA HIS A 312 13.94 32.53 -0.66
C HIS A 312 13.27 33.92 -0.65
N LYS A 313 12.96 34.45 -1.84
CA LYS A 313 12.37 35.80 -1.99
C LYS A 313 10.86 35.80 -1.87
N HIS A 314 10.20 34.75 -2.40
CA HIS A 314 8.75 34.67 -2.53
C HIS A 314 8.22 33.30 -2.13
N PRO A 315 8.34 32.87 -0.83
CA PRO A 315 7.98 31.54 -0.41
C PRO A 315 6.49 31.22 -0.59
N PHE A 316 5.61 32.20 -0.33
CA PHE A 316 4.15 32.04 -0.50
C PHE A 316 3.76 31.87 -1.97
N LEU A 317 4.26 32.74 -2.86
CA LEU A 317 3.96 32.64 -4.29
C LEU A 317 4.54 31.34 -4.89
N SER A 318 5.68 30.89 -4.40
CA SER A 318 6.27 29.61 -4.82
C SER A 318 5.40 28.42 -4.43
N ALA A 319 4.87 28.41 -3.20
CA ALA A 319 3.91 27.38 -2.77
C ALA A 319 2.63 27.40 -3.63
N PHE A 320 2.16 28.60 -3.96
CA PHE A 320 0.96 28.80 -4.79
C PHE A 320 1.17 28.25 -6.21
N VAL A 321 2.33 28.49 -6.84
CA VAL A 321 2.65 27.93 -8.17
C VAL A 321 2.63 26.41 -8.15
N VAL A 322 3.19 25.78 -7.11
CA VAL A 322 3.21 24.32 -7.01
C VAL A 322 1.81 23.75 -6.96
N VAL A 323 0.95 24.31 -6.12
CA VAL A 323 -0.42 23.82 -5.97
C VAL A 323 -1.27 24.12 -7.20
N LEU A 324 -1.15 25.34 -7.79
CA LEU A 324 -1.91 25.69 -9.00
C LEU A 324 -1.54 24.83 -10.20
N ALA A 325 -0.25 24.47 -10.37
CA ALA A 325 0.18 23.66 -11.50
C ALA A 325 -0.42 22.25 -11.48
N ILE A 326 -0.71 21.71 -10.30
CA ILE A 326 -1.31 20.37 -10.13
C ILE A 326 -2.81 20.42 -9.84
N SER A 327 -3.37 21.58 -9.48
CA SER A 327 -4.76 21.73 -9.05
C SER A 327 -5.79 21.21 -10.07
N PRO A 328 -5.62 21.38 -11.41
CA PRO A 328 -6.59 20.91 -12.37
C PRO A 328 -6.87 19.39 -12.31
N PHE A 329 -5.88 18.61 -11.90
CA PHE A 329 -6.02 17.15 -11.78
C PHE A 329 -6.86 16.71 -10.57
N PHE A 330 -7.11 17.60 -9.62
CA PHE A 330 -7.96 17.32 -8.46
C PHE A 330 -9.43 17.66 -8.71
N TYR A 331 -9.71 18.58 -9.65
CA TYR A 331 -11.07 18.99 -9.93
C TYR A 331 -11.76 18.01 -10.90
N PRO A 332 -12.92 17.44 -10.53
CA PRO A 332 -13.62 16.52 -11.40
C PRO A 332 -14.27 17.30 -12.56
N TYR A 333 -13.91 16.96 -13.79
CA TYR A 333 -14.49 17.54 -15.02
C TYR A 333 -14.60 19.09 -15.02
N PRO A 334 -13.48 19.80 -14.87
CA PRO A 334 -13.53 21.24 -14.77
C PRO A 334 -14.03 21.87 -16.10
N PRO A 335 -14.99 22.79 -16.05
CA PRO A 335 -15.39 23.56 -17.24
C PRO A 335 -14.19 24.29 -17.83
N ALA A 336 -14.13 24.40 -19.16
CA ALA A 336 -13.00 25.03 -19.86
C ALA A 336 -12.69 26.47 -19.34
N VAL A 337 -13.72 27.20 -18.94
CA VAL A 337 -13.56 28.56 -18.36
C VAL A 337 -12.93 28.52 -16.96
N PHE A 338 -13.27 27.53 -16.13
CA PHE A 338 -12.66 27.37 -14.79
C PHE A 338 -11.18 26.98 -14.94
N PHE A 339 -10.92 26.13 -15.89
CA PHE A 339 -9.56 25.73 -16.26
C PHE A 339 -8.72 26.92 -16.75
N ALA A 340 -9.28 27.75 -17.66
CA ALA A 340 -8.65 28.97 -18.13
C ALA A 340 -8.35 29.94 -16.98
N LEU A 341 -9.23 30.00 -15.97
CA LEU A 341 -9.05 30.83 -14.77
C LEU A 341 -7.87 30.33 -13.92
N LEU A 342 -7.74 29.03 -13.67
CA LEU A 342 -6.60 28.45 -12.94
C LEU A 342 -5.29 28.74 -13.65
N LEU A 343 -5.26 28.56 -14.97
CA LEU A 343 -4.10 28.87 -15.80
C LEU A 343 -3.75 30.36 -15.78
N PHE A 344 -4.76 31.24 -15.85
CA PHE A 344 -4.55 32.67 -15.72
C PHE A 344 -3.88 33.05 -14.41
N PHE A 345 -4.34 32.49 -13.27
CA PHE A 345 -3.69 32.71 -11.99
C PHE A 345 -2.26 32.16 -11.96
N LEU A 346 -2.05 30.96 -12.50
CA LEU A 346 -0.71 30.35 -12.58
C LEU A 346 0.26 31.26 -13.36
N VAL A 347 -0.14 31.72 -14.56
CA VAL A 347 0.67 32.56 -15.42
C VAL A 347 0.90 33.95 -14.80
N THR A 348 -0.10 34.51 -14.12
CA THR A 348 0.02 35.81 -13.43
C THR A 348 1.06 35.71 -12.30
N ILE A 349 0.96 34.71 -11.44
CA ILE A 349 1.91 34.53 -10.34
C ILE A 349 3.31 34.25 -10.87
N THR A 350 3.46 33.42 -11.89
CA THR A 350 4.77 33.18 -12.51
C THR A 350 5.35 34.43 -13.19
N THR A 351 4.52 35.30 -13.76
CA THR A 351 4.93 36.61 -14.29
C THR A 351 5.48 37.49 -13.18
N ILE A 352 4.85 37.51 -12.00
CA ILE A 352 5.37 38.24 -10.83
C ILE A 352 6.73 37.69 -10.38
N LEU A 353 6.88 36.37 -10.34
CA LEU A 353 8.15 35.72 -9.96
C LEU A 353 9.27 36.01 -10.96
N LEU A 354 8.97 36.09 -12.26
CA LEU A 354 9.92 36.38 -13.31
C LEU A 354 10.55 37.78 -13.19
N LYS A 355 9.86 38.75 -12.59
CA LYS A 355 10.38 40.11 -12.34
C LYS A 355 11.72 40.06 -11.61
N SER A 356 11.93 39.10 -10.72
CA SER A 356 13.17 38.99 -9.94
C SER A 356 14.35 38.43 -10.73
N ARG A 357 14.13 37.96 -11.97
CA ARG A 357 15.11 37.19 -12.77
C ARG A 357 15.41 37.82 -14.12
N LEU A 358 14.42 38.39 -14.74
CA LEU A 358 14.60 39.01 -16.05
C LEU A 358 15.19 40.43 -15.92
N THR A 359 16.00 40.82 -16.87
CA THR A 359 16.40 42.20 -17.00
C THR A 359 15.18 43.08 -17.28
N SER A 360 15.29 44.37 -17.01
CA SER A 360 14.16 45.30 -17.23
C SER A 360 13.68 45.32 -18.68
N LYS A 361 14.57 45.08 -19.65
CA LYS A 361 14.19 44.96 -21.07
C LYS A 361 13.44 43.67 -21.37
N ALA A 362 13.96 42.53 -20.90
CA ALA A 362 13.32 41.24 -21.08
C ALA A 362 11.97 41.15 -20.34
N TYR A 363 11.88 41.74 -19.15
CA TYR A 363 10.64 41.79 -18.40
C TYR A 363 9.54 42.64 -19.05
N ARG A 364 9.90 43.79 -19.62
CA ARG A 364 8.94 44.59 -20.41
C ARG A 364 8.43 43.85 -21.63
N LEU A 365 9.32 43.15 -22.36
CA LEU A 365 8.93 42.33 -23.49
C LEU A 365 8.01 41.19 -23.04
N TRP A 366 8.33 40.53 -21.92
CA TRP A 366 7.48 39.50 -21.32
C TRP A 366 6.09 40.04 -20.95
N LEU A 367 5.98 41.23 -20.38
CA LEU A 367 4.68 41.87 -20.07
C LEU A 367 3.82 42.11 -21.32
N PHE A 368 4.42 42.45 -22.47
CA PHE A 368 3.67 42.53 -23.73
C PHE A 368 3.15 41.18 -24.16
N VAL A 369 3.94 40.11 -24.06
CA VAL A 369 3.50 38.76 -24.36
C VAL A 369 2.39 38.30 -23.37
N TYR A 370 2.52 38.63 -22.09
CA TYR A 370 1.50 38.41 -21.09
C TYR A 370 0.20 39.17 -21.38
N SER A 371 0.28 40.40 -21.86
CA SER A 371 -0.90 41.18 -22.28
C SER A 371 -1.61 40.51 -23.45
N LEU A 372 -0.89 40.02 -24.45
CA LEU A 372 -1.49 39.25 -25.55
C LEU A 372 -2.15 37.99 -25.03
N PHE A 373 -1.52 37.26 -24.12
CA PHE A 373 -2.14 36.08 -23.49
C PHE A 373 -3.44 36.47 -22.77
N PHE A 374 -3.47 37.54 -22.02
CA PHE A 374 -4.68 38.00 -21.34
C PHE A 374 -5.82 38.27 -22.33
N ILE A 375 -5.53 38.96 -23.45
CA ILE A 375 -6.48 39.22 -24.51
C ILE A 375 -6.94 37.91 -25.15
N SER A 376 -6.02 36.92 -25.35
CA SER A 376 -6.37 35.61 -25.88
C SER A 376 -7.34 34.85 -24.95
N VAL A 377 -7.07 34.89 -23.63
CA VAL A 377 -7.95 34.25 -22.63
C VAL A 377 -9.32 34.92 -22.65
N LEU A 378 -9.42 36.25 -22.79
CA LEU A 378 -10.70 36.93 -22.90
C LEU A 378 -11.43 36.58 -24.20
N SER A 379 -10.74 36.62 -25.37
CA SER A 379 -11.30 36.20 -26.65
C SER A 379 -11.80 34.76 -26.62
N ASN A 380 -11.15 33.90 -25.81
CA ASN A 380 -11.52 32.52 -25.60
C ASN A 380 -12.81 32.34 -24.80
N LEU A 381 -13.30 33.34 -24.12
CA LEU A 381 -14.56 33.32 -23.39
C LEU A 381 -15.79 33.52 -24.28
N TYR A 382 -15.61 33.97 -25.55
CA TYR A 382 -16.71 34.19 -26.44
C TYR A 382 -17.40 32.88 -26.89
N TRP A 383 -18.68 32.86 -26.76
CA TRP A 383 -19.55 31.74 -27.15
C TRP A 383 -19.95 31.78 -28.63
N GLU A 384 -20.09 32.98 -29.17
CA GLU A 384 -20.43 33.25 -30.57
C GLU A 384 -19.25 33.75 -31.36
N VAL A 385 -19.31 33.57 -32.67
CA VAL A 385 -18.28 34.06 -33.60
C VAL A 385 -18.70 35.42 -34.12
N ALA A 386 -17.91 36.48 -33.80
CA ALA A 386 -18.09 37.81 -34.35
C ALA A 386 -17.15 38.01 -35.54
N TYR A 387 -17.64 38.62 -36.60
CA TYR A 387 -16.81 38.95 -37.77
C TYR A 387 -15.62 39.88 -37.42
N GLN A 388 -15.87 40.86 -36.57
CA GLN A 388 -14.85 41.78 -36.13
C GLN A 388 -13.65 41.05 -35.42
N GLU A 389 -13.90 39.91 -34.83
CA GLU A 389 -12.88 39.11 -34.18
C GLU A 389 -11.80 38.60 -35.15
N ARG A 390 -12.13 38.45 -36.44
CA ARG A 390 -11.15 38.05 -37.48
C ARG A 390 -10.01 39.11 -37.60
N TRP A 391 -10.38 40.40 -37.60
CA TRP A 391 -9.43 41.46 -37.71
C TRP A 391 -8.59 41.59 -36.45
N HIS A 392 -9.18 41.43 -35.27
CA HIS A 392 -8.43 41.36 -34.01
C HIS A 392 -7.44 40.22 -34.02
N LEU A 393 -7.83 39.06 -34.50
CA LEU A 393 -6.95 37.91 -34.55
C LEU A 393 -5.76 38.10 -35.49
N ILE A 394 -5.93 38.78 -36.64
CA ILE A 394 -4.81 39.13 -37.55
C ILE A 394 -3.79 40.02 -36.86
N VAL A 395 -4.27 41.11 -36.23
CA VAL A 395 -3.40 42.02 -35.51
C VAL A 395 -2.67 41.30 -34.37
N PHE A 396 -3.40 40.44 -33.69
CA PHE A 396 -2.91 39.68 -32.58
C PHE A 396 -1.81 38.69 -32.99
N ASN A 397 -2.04 37.90 -34.04
CA ASN A 397 -1.06 36.98 -34.59
C ASN A 397 0.20 37.68 -35.06
N PHE A 398 0.04 38.80 -35.75
CA PHE A 398 1.19 39.63 -36.22
C PHE A 398 2.03 40.17 -35.05
N LEU A 399 1.36 40.69 -34.00
CA LEU A 399 2.04 41.13 -32.80
C LEU A 399 2.73 39.97 -32.08
N GLY A 400 2.08 38.80 -32.02
CA GLY A 400 2.64 37.57 -31.43
C GLY A 400 3.94 37.12 -32.13
N ILE A 401 3.90 37.05 -33.47
CA ILE A 401 5.10 36.75 -34.28
C ILE A 401 6.21 37.75 -34.05
N PHE A 402 5.89 39.04 -34.06
CA PHE A 402 6.85 40.10 -33.85
C PHE A 402 7.50 40.06 -32.44
N LEU A 403 6.70 39.87 -31.41
CA LEU A 403 7.20 39.74 -30.03
C LEU A 403 8.05 38.51 -29.86
N GLY A 404 7.61 37.37 -30.42
CA GLY A 404 8.38 36.13 -30.45
C GLY A 404 9.73 36.32 -31.12
N TRP A 405 9.78 36.95 -32.27
CA TRP A 405 11.03 37.27 -32.95
C TRP A 405 11.96 38.15 -32.10
N LYS A 406 11.40 39.18 -31.44
CA LYS A 406 12.17 39.98 -30.49
C LYS A 406 12.69 39.19 -29.32
N MET A 407 11.93 38.21 -28.79
CA MET A 407 12.39 37.32 -27.72
C MET A 407 13.57 36.46 -28.14
N ILE A 408 13.56 35.93 -29.38
CA ILE A 408 14.67 35.13 -29.92
C ILE A 408 15.93 36.03 -30.04
N LYS A 409 15.80 37.23 -30.60
CA LYS A 409 16.94 38.15 -30.70
C LYS A 409 17.51 38.58 -29.34
N LEU A 410 16.65 38.69 -28.32
CA LEU A 410 17.08 39.03 -26.98
C LEU A 410 17.87 37.86 -26.35
N GLN A 411 17.42 36.62 -26.57
CA GLN A 411 18.07 35.43 -26.08
C GLN A 411 19.46 35.19 -26.73
N GLU A 412 19.60 35.52 -28.01
CA GLU A 412 20.88 35.38 -28.73
C GLU A 412 21.99 36.26 -28.16
N LYS A 413 21.66 37.39 -27.52
CA LYS A 413 22.60 38.29 -26.88
C LYS A 413 23.22 37.77 -25.59
N LYS A 414 22.85 36.56 -25.11
CA LYS A 414 23.35 35.85 -23.90
C LYS A 414 23.42 36.64 -22.57
N GLU A 415 23.32 37.96 -22.64
CA GLU A 415 23.43 38.87 -21.50
C GLU A 415 22.23 38.86 -20.57
N GLU A 416 21.13 38.24 -21.02
CA GLU A 416 19.81 38.32 -20.35
C GLU A 416 19.48 37.09 -19.51
N GLY A 417 20.41 36.12 -19.42
CA GLY A 417 20.24 34.93 -18.55
C GLY A 417 19.10 33.99 -18.92
N LEU A 418 18.55 34.10 -20.14
CA LEU A 418 17.50 33.24 -20.64
C LEU A 418 18.05 31.87 -21.05
N PRO A 419 17.51 30.75 -20.57
CA PRO A 419 17.94 29.42 -20.95
C PRO A 419 17.75 29.14 -22.44
N SER A 420 18.62 28.28 -23.03
CA SER A 420 18.60 27.95 -24.47
C SER A 420 17.29 27.32 -24.95
N TYR A 421 16.62 26.54 -24.09
CA TYR A 421 15.35 25.89 -24.43
C TYR A 421 14.18 26.86 -24.66
N ILE A 422 14.26 28.10 -24.17
CA ILE A 422 13.25 29.15 -24.43
C ILE A 422 13.20 29.46 -25.92
N LYS A 423 14.33 29.44 -26.64
CA LYS A 423 14.35 29.64 -28.09
C LYS A 423 13.44 28.65 -28.80
N THR A 424 13.53 27.36 -28.45
CA THR A 424 12.70 26.30 -29.07
C THR A 424 11.21 26.54 -28.81
N ILE A 425 10.83 26.88 -27.56
CA ILE A 425 9.45 27.14 -27.19
C ILE A 425 8.89 28.33 -27.95
N VAL A 426 9.68 29.38 -28.09
CA VAL A 426 9.25 30.59 -28.80
C VAL A 426 9.17 30.35 -30.31
N ILE A 427 10.04 29.53 -30.90
CA ILE A 427 9.93 29.12 -32.32
C ILE A 427 8.62 28.40 -32.55
N ILE A 428 8.29 27.45 -31.70
CA ILE A 428 6.99 26.71 -31.78
C ILE A 428 5.81 27.68 -31.71
N TYR A 429 5.86 28.64 -30.78
CA TYR A 429 4.85 29.70 -30.67
C TYR A 429 4.72 30.51 -31.98
N ILE A 430 5.83 30.97 -32.58
CA ILE A 430 5.79 31.70 -33.84
C ILE A 430 5.18 30.87 -34.96
N ILE A 431 5.45 29.57 -34.99
CA ILE A 431 4.86 28.65 -35.99
C ILE A 431 3.32 28.60 -35.79
N PHE A 432 2.84 28.44 -34.55
CA PHE A 432 1.40 28.42 -34.28
C PHE A 432 0.71 29.74 -34.66
N GLU A 433 1.30 30.88 -34.29
CA GLU A 433 0.75 32.20 -34.66
C GLU A 433 0.77 32.42 -36.18
N SER A 434 1.81 31.94 -36.88
CA SER A 434 1.88 32.03 -38.35
C SER A 434 0.82 31.14 -39.02
N VAL A 435 0.65 29.93 -38.56
CA VAL A 435 -0.41 29.04 -39.08
C VAL A 435 -1.80 29.61 -38.83
N SER A 436 -2.01 30.17 -37.62
CA SER A 436 -3.26 30.86 -37.28
C SER A 436 -3.50 32.06 -38.19
N PHE A 437 -2.48 32.89 -38.43
CA PHE A 437 -2.57 34.02 -39.34
C PHE A 437 -3.00 33.61 -40.76
N PHE A 438 -2.34 32.64 -41.37
CA PHE A 438 -2.67 32.19 -42.71
C PHE A 438 -4.07 31.51 -42.79
N THR A 439 -4.44 30.66 -41.83
CA THR A 439 -5.74 30.02 -41.82
C THR A 439 -6.88 31.05 -41.70
N ASN A 440 -6.70 32.14 -40.93
CA ASN A 440 -7.67 33.21 -40.89
C ASN A 440 -7.84 33.95 -42.24
N ILE A 441 -6.72 34.24 -42.90
CA ILE A 441 -6.75 34.89 -44.23
C ILE A 441 -7.52 34.02 -45.23
N PHE A 442 -7.31 32.71 -45.18
CA PHE A 442 -7.98 31.76 -46.07
C PHE A 442 -9.43 31.41 -45.67
N GLY A 443 -10.01 32.13 -44.70
CA GLY A 443 -11.40 31.99 -44.31
C GLY A 443 -11.74 30.84 -43.39
N ARG A 444 -10.73 30.23 -42.76
CA ARG A 444 -10.89 29.15 -41.76
C ARG A 444 -10.74 29.73 -40.36
N PHE A 445 -11.71 30.54 -39.96
CA PHE A 445 -11.61 31.35 -38.76
C PHE A 445 -11.59 30.53 -37.47
N SER A 446 -12.46 29.52 -37.31
CA SER A 446 -12.53 28.69 -36.12
C SER A 446 -11.22 27.93 -35.90
N LEU A 447 -10.62 27.37 -36.96
CA LEU A 447 -9.31 26.73 -36.91
C LEU A 447 -8.22 27.72 -36.54
N SER A 448 -8.22 28.90 -37.14
CA SER A 448 -7.28 29.96 -36.85
C SER A 448 -7.32 30.38 -35.38
N LYS A 449 -8.51 30.67 -34.89
CA LYS A 449 -8.74 31.05 -33.48
C LYS A 449 -8.24 29.98 -32.53
N MET A 450 -8.56 28.70 -32.79
CA MET A 450 -8.13 27.58 -31.98
C MET A 450 -6.59 27.50 -31.94
N ILE A 451 -5.91 27.53 -33.09
CA ILE A 451 -4.44 27.39 -33.18
C ILE A 451 -3.73 28.56 -32.53
N GLY A 452 -4.17 29.80 -32.75
CA GLY A 452 -3.53 31.00 -32.18
C GLY A 452 -3.67 31.09 -30.67
N ILE A 453 -4.88 30.81 -30.15
CA ILE A 453 -5.11 30.74 -28.71
C ILE A 453 -4.29 29.66 -28.04
N VAL A 454 -4.24 28.44 -28.63
CA VAL A 454 -3.46 27.33 -28.11
C VAL A 454 -1.95 27.67 -28.13
N GLY A 455 -1.46 28.31 -29.19
CA GLY A 455 -0.07 28.77 -29.28
C GLY A 455 0.30 29.71 -28.11
N SER A 456 -0.52 30.74 -27.88
CA SER A 456 -0.31 31.69 -26.80
C SER A 456 -0.41 31.07 -25.40
N ILE A 457 -1.43 30.24 -25.16
CA ILE A 457 -1.64 29.53 -23.89
C ILE A 457 -0.48 28.56 -23.63
N SER A 458 -0.10 27.75 -24.60
CA SER A 458 0.94 26.74 -24.45
C SER A 458 2.31 27.34 -24.17
N LEU A 459 2.65 28.47 -24.77
CA LEU A 459 3.90 29.19 -24.50
C LEU A 459 3.99 29.59 -23.03
N LEU A 460 2.99 30.29 -22.51
CA LEU A 460 3.05 30.81 -21.16
C LEU A 460 2.89 29.71 -20.13
N HIS A 461 2.10 28.68 -20.42
CA HIS A 461 2.00 27.49 -19.59
C HIS A 461 3.34 26.76 -19.51
N ALA A 462 4.04 26.55 -20.64
CA ALA A 462 5.36 25.92 -20.65
C ALA A 462 6.37 26.68 -19.77
N VAL A 463 6.39 28.01 -19.85
CA VAL A 463 7.25 28.84 -18.99
C VAL A 463 6.84 28.70 -17.52
N SER A 464 5.55 28.66 -17.22
CA SER A 464 5.06 28.48 -15.85
C SER A 464 5.46 27.11 -15.28
N LEU A 465 5.39 26.04 -16.09
CA LEU A 465 5.83 24.71 -15.67
C LEU A 465 7.36 24.60 -15.49
N ILE A 466 8.14 25.36 -16.26
CA ILE A 466 9.59 25.45 -16.02
C ILE A 466 9.85 26.06 -14.63
N ILE A 467 9.13 27.10 -14.27
CA ILE A 467 9.25 27.76 -12.95
C ILE A 467 8.79 26.78 -11.87
N PHE A 468 7.70 26.06 -12.09
CA PHE A 468 7.22 24.99 -11.21
C PHE A 468 8.32 23.93 -10.94
N VAL A 469 8.97 23.43 -12.00
CA VAL A 469 10.08 22.46 -11.85
C VAL A 469 11.25 23.07 -11.07
N ILE A 470 11.59 24.32 -11.30
CA ILE A 470 12.67 24.99 -10.56
C ILE A 470 12.31 25.11 -9.08
N ILE A 471 11.07 25.50 -8.77
CA ILE A 471 10.59 25.60 -7.38
C ILE A 471 10.62 24.24 -6.69
N LEU A 472 10.16 23.18 -7.33
CA LEU A 472 10.25 21.82 -6.76
C LEU A 472 11.68 21.39 -6.45
N LYS A 473 12.63 21.71 -7.34
CA LYS A 473 14.07 21.48 -7.10
C LYS A 473 14.58 22.25 -5.90
N GLU A 474 14.18 23.51 -5.77
CA GLU A 474 14.58 24.36 -4.65
C GLU A 474 14.01 23.85 -3.32
N ILE A 475 12.75 23.34 -3.29
CA ILE A 475 12.15 22.74 -2.11
C ILE A 475 12.97 21.53 -1.63
N ILE A 476 13.33 20.62 -2.55
CA ILE A 476 14.15 19.46 -2.21
C ILE A 476 15.55 19.89 -1.77
N TYR A 477 16.15 20.89 -2.46
CA TYR A 477 17.47 21.40 -2.11
C TYR A 477 17.50 21.94 -0.67
N ILE A 478 16.51 22.78 -0.28
CA ILE A 478 16.41 23.30 1.09
C ILE A 478 16.25 22.15 2.10
N GLN A 479 15.43 21.16 1.80
CA GLN A 479 15.22 20.03 2.70
C GLN A 479 16.51 19.24 2.93
N ILE A 480 17.29 19.00 1.89
CA ILE A 480 18.58 18.32 1.98
C ILE A 480 19.58 19.13 2.81
N GLU A 481 19.66 20.45 2.56
CA GLU A 481 20.59 21.31 3.32
C GLU A 481 20.23 21.41 4.81
N VAL A 482 18.93 21.48 5.14
CA VAL A 482 18.47 21.44 6.53
C VAL A 482 18.81 20.09 7.18
N SER A 483 18.68 18.99 6.47
CA SER A 483 18.94 17.64 7.01
C SER A 483 20.43 17.37 7.24
N LYS A 484 21.32 17.93 6.45
CA LYS A 484 22.78 17.75 6.59
C LYS A 484 23.33 18.22 7.94
N LYS A 485 22.71 19.18 8.59
CA LYS A 485 23.18 19.78 9.84
C LYS A 485 22.62 19.14 11.11
N SER A 486 21.53 18.41 11.01
CA SER A 486 20.92 17.75 12.17
C SER A 486 21.63 16.47 12.60
N GLY A 487 22.72 16.05 11.93
CA GLY A 487 23.55 14.89 12.30
C GLY A 487 22.87 13.52 12.21
N ASP A 488 21.56 13.49 12.38
CA ASP A 488 20.71 12.30 12.38
C ASP A 488 19.85 12.12 11.11
N GLY A 489 20.03 12.96 10.12
CA GLY A 489 19.19 12.96 8.91
C GLY A 489 19.64 11.94 7.86
N PHE A 490 18.71 11.09 7.40
CA PHE A 490 18.85 10.19 6.25
C PHE A 490 19.52 10.85 5.03
N THR A 491 19.23 12.12 4.78
CA THR A 491 19.74 12.87 3.62
C THR A 491 21.18 13.34 3.75
N SER A 492 21.79 13.24 4.94
CA SER A 492 23.19 13.63 5.16
C SER A 492 24.20 12.71 4.49
N ALA A 493 23.85 11.43 4.32
CA ALA A 493 24.70 10.40 3.72
C ALA A 493 24.56 10.27 2.21
N VAL A 494 23.56 10.93 1.60
CA VAL A 494 23.24 10.77 0.18
C VAL A 494 24.05 11.74 -0.67
N ALA A 495 24.76 11.23 -1.67
CA ALA A 495 25.45 12.04 -2.67
C ALA A 495 24.43 12.93 -3.42
N PHE A 496 24.45 14.22 -3.10
CA PHE A 496 23.52 15.24 -3.60
C PHE A 496 23.40 15.26 -5.13
N TYR A 497 24.52 15.05 -5.82
CA TYR A 497 24.58 15.12 -7.28
C TYR A 497 23.72 14.08 -7.99
N ASP A 498 23.73 12.83 -7.53
CA ASP A 498 23.01 11.75 -8.20
C ASP A 498 21.49 11.85 -7.97
N ILE A 499 21.08 12.26 -6.77
CA ILE A 499 19.67 12.54 -6.50
C ILE A 499 19.18 13.71 -7.34
N GLN A 500 19.95 14.80 -7.38
CA GLN A 500 19.58 15.96 -8.17
C GLN A 500 19.38 15.63 -9.65
N LYS A 501 20.24 14.77 -10.22
CA LYS A 501 20.14 14.35 -11.63
C LYS A 501 18.88 13.49 -11.88
N ARG A 502 18.56 12.55 -10.99
CA ARG A 502 17.37 11.69 -11.11
C ARG A 502 16.08 12.47 -10.92
N VAL A 503 16.03 13.29 -9.88
CA VAL A 503 14.88 14.16 -9.57
C VAL A 503 14.62 15.18 -10.67
N ASN A 504 15.68 15.75 -11.26
CA ASN A 504 15.58 16.65 -12.39
C ASN A 504 14.86 16.02 -13.59
N LYS A 505 15.24 14.78 -13.95
CA LYS A 505 14.58 14.06 -15.04
C LYS A 505 13.11 13.79 -14.74
N LEU A 506 12.82 13.32 -13.52
CA LEU A 506 11.45 13.02 -13.10
C LEU A 506 10.53 14.24 -13.20
N PHE A 507 10.93 15.38 -12.62
CA PHE A 507 10.13 16.61 -12.67
C PHE A 507 10.01 17.20 -14.07
N THR A 508 11.03 17.03 -14.91
CA THR A 508 10.95 17.47 -16.30
C THR A 508 9.94 16.62 -17.08
N TYR A 509 9.96 15.29 -16.91
CA TYR A 509 8.96 14.42 -17.55
C TYR A 509 7.55 14.73 -17.03
N LEU A 510 7.38 14.92 -15.72
CA LEU A 510 6.09 15.31 -15.14
C LEU A 510 5.59 16.63 -15.78
N ALA A 511 6.43 17.64 -15.89
CA ALA A 511 6.06 18.90 -16.52
C ALA A 511 5.70 18.74 -18.01
N ILE A 512 6.40 17.87 -18.75
CA ILE A 512 6.07 17.57 -20.15
C ILE A 512 4.71 16.87 -20.26
N ILE A 513 4.42 15.93 -19.36
CA ILE A 513 3.12 15.24 -19.33
C ILE A 513 1.99 16.24 -19.01
N ILE A 514 2.18 17.05 -17.98
CA ILE A 514 1.24 18.12 -17.62
C ILE A 514 1.02 19.05 -18.81
N TRP A 515 2.09 19.52 -19.43
CA TRP A 515 2.00 20.41 -20.58
C TRP A 515 1.27 19.75 -21.75
N GLY A 516 1.61 18.48 -22.08
CA GLY A 516 0.98 17.72 -23.16
C GLY A 516 -0.52 17.49 -22.95
N TYR A 517 -0.90 17.18 -21.71
CA TYR A 517 -2.31 17.07 -21.34
C TYR A 517 -3.07 18.36 -21.64
N PHE A 518 -2.57 19.50 -21.16
CA PHE A 518 -3.20 20.79 -21.34
C PHE A 518 -3.17 21.26 -22.80
N PHE A 519 -2.14 20.90 -23.52
CA PHE A 519 -2.01 21.22 -24.94
C PHE A 519 -3.08 20.49 -25.77
N LEU A 520 -3.24 19.18 -25.54
CA LEU A 520 -4.26 18.36 -26.21
C LEU A 520 -5.67 18.77 -25.81
N GLU A 521 -5.89 19.08 -24.53
CA GLU A 521 -7.19 19.60 -24.03
C GLU A 521 -7.56 20.92 -24.70
N SER A 522 -6.61 21.84 -24.82
CA SER A 522 -6.81 23.13 -25.48
C SER A 522 -7.09 23.02 -26.97
N LEU A 523 -6.62 21.97 -27.63
CA LEU A 523 -6.92 21.63 -29.02
C LEU A 523 -8.22 20.84 -29.17
N HIS A 524 -8.88 20.48 -28.09
CA HIS A 524 -10.02 19.55 -28.09
C HIS A 524 -9.71 18.17 -28.72
N LEU A 525 -8.43 17.77 -28.69
CA LEU A 525 -7.96 16.51 -29.21
C LEU A 525 -7.70 15.46 -28.12
N LEU A 526 -7.85 15.83 -26.84
CA LEU A 526 -7.52 14.94 -25.73
C LEU A 526 -8.38 13.69 -25.75
N ASP A 527 -9.70 13.85 -25.85
CA ASP A 527 -10.62 12.72 -25.84
C ASP A 527 -10.37 11.79 -27.04
N SER A 528 -10.25 12.33 -28.24
CA SER A 528 -9.95 11.56 -29.45
C SER A 528 -8.59 10.86 -29.38
N PHE A 529 -7.60 11.51 -28.78
CA PHE A 529 -6.26 10.96 -28.58
C PHE A 529 -6.29 9.83 -27.54
N LEU A 530 -6.96 10.03 -26.43
CA LEU A 530 -7.13 9.01 -25.39
C LEU A 530 -7.94 7.83 -25.92
N GLU A 531 -9.04 8.09 -26.63
CA GLU A 531 -9.85 7.05 -27.27
C GLU A 531 -9.01 6.22 -28.26
N MET A 532 -8.22 6.87 -29.09
CA MET A 532 -7.31 6.19 -30.02
C MET A 532 -6.29 5.31 -29.27
N ILE A 533 -5.71 5.83 -28.18
CA ILE A 533 -4.75 5.08 -27.35
C ILE A 533 -5.45 3.90 -26.68
N PHE A 534 -6.59 4.15 -26.00
CA PHE A 534 -7.30 3.08 -25.30
C PHE A 534 -7.84 2.03 -26.27
N ASN A 535 -8.43 2.43 -27.40
CA ASN A 535 -8.85 1.49 -28.44
C ASN A 535 -7.69 0.66 -29.00
N PHE A 536 -6.50 1.26 -29.12
CA PHE A 536 -5.30 0.51 -29.53
C PHE A 536 -4.81 -0.42 -28.42
N LEU A 537 -4.80 0.03 -27.17
CA LEU A 537 -4.31 -0.71 -26.01
C LEU A 537 -5.27 -1.83 -25.60
N ASP A 538 -6.57 -1.55 -25.58
CA ASP A 538 -7.60 -2.46 -25.07
C ASP A 538 -8.14 -3.42 -26.12
N LYS A 539 -7.76 -3.25 -27.40
CA LYS A 539 -8.15 -4.19 -28.46
C LYS A 539 -7.67 -5.60 -28.13
N PRO A 540 -8.58 -6.57 -27.92
CA PRO A 540 -8.21 -7.93 -27.62
C PRO A 540 -7.46 -8.58 -28.78
N ARG A 541 -6.34 -9.17 -28.48
CA ARG A 541 -5.49 -9.93 -29.40
C ARG A 541 -5.38 -11.36 -28.95
N GLN A 542 -5.31 -12.27 -29.86
CA GLN A 542 -5.20 -13.69 -29.56
C GLN A 542 -3.83 -14.21 -30.01
N ILE A 543 -3.12 -14.88 -29.09
CA ILE A 543 -1.93 -15.67 -29.40
C ILE A 543 -2.22 -17.08 -28.87
N LEU A 544 -2.26 -18.05 -29.79
CA LEU A 544 -2.74 -19.41 -29.49
C LEU A 544 -4.16 -19.36 -28.89
N ASN A 545 -4.34 -19.89 -27.67
CA ASN A 545 -5.64 -19.92 -26.99
C ASN A 545 -5.76 -18.85 -25.86
N ALA A 546 -4.84 -17.87 -25.83
CA ALA A 546 -4.88 -16.82 -24.84
C ALA A 546 -5.23 -15.48 -25.48
N SER A 547 -6.27 -14.82 -24.98
CA SER A 547 -6.59 -13.43 -25.30
C SER A 547 -5.86 -12.48 -24.35
N PHE A 548 -5.22 -11.45 -24.89
CA PHE A 548 -4.56 -10.41 -24.13
C PHE A 548 -4.75 -9.05 -24.78
N THR A 549 -4.57 -8.00 -23.97
CA THR A 549 -4.57 -6.62 -24.46
C THR A 549 -3.21 -5.98 -24.15
N TYR A 550 -2.83 -4.96 -24.93
CA TYR A 550 -1.60 -4.22 -24.61
C TYR A 550 -1.70 -3.42 -23.32
N SER A 551 -2.92 -3.01 -22.91
CA SER A 551 -3.13 -2.36 -21.62
C SER A 551 -2.77 -3.29 -20.45
N GLN A 552 -3.17 -4.56 -20.53
CA GLN A 552 -2.81 -5.57 -19.53
C GLN A 552 -1.28 -5.72 -19.40
N ILE A 553 -0.58 -5.80 -20.54
CA ILE A 553 0.89 -5.88 -20.56
C ILE A 553 1.51 -4.59 -20.00
N ALA A 554 0.99 -3.43 -20.38
CA ALA A 554 1.49 -2.14 -19.91
C ALA A 554 1.32 -1.99 -18.39
N VAL A 555 0.15 -2.36 -17.83
CA VAL A 555 -0.12 -2.36 -16.40
C VAL A 555 0.82 -3.31 -15.66
N PHE A 556 1.02 -4.52 -16.19
CA PHE A 556 1.97 -5.49 -15.64
C PHE A 556 3.38 -4.92 -15.55
N ILE A 557 3.91 -4.39 -16.67
CA ILE A 557 5.25 -3.80 -16.74
C ILE A 557 5.37 -2.60 -15.79
N LEU A 558 4.35 -1.75 -15.72
CA LEU A 558 4.33 -0.58 -14.83
C LEU A 558 4.43 -0.99 -13.36
N ILE A 559 3.63 -1.97 -12.93
CA ILE A 559 3.63 -2.43 -11.54
C ILE A 559 4.97 -3.12 -11.20
N ILE A 560 5.52 -3.93 -12.11
CA ILE A 560 6.85 -4.53 -11.92
C ILE A 560 7.94 -3.45 -11.79
N TYR A 561 7.88 -2.42 -12.62
CA TYR A 561 8.82 -1.29 -12.54
C TYR A 561 8.70 -0.55 -11.20
N LEU A 562 7.48 -0.24 -10.77
CA LEU A 562 7.20 0.40 -9.47
C LEU A 562 7.68 -0.47 -8.30
N SER A 563 7.43 -1.77 -8.36
CA SER A 563 7.86 -2.72 -7.34
C SER A 563 9.39 -2.82 -7.27
N SER A 564 10.06 -2.87 -8.42
CA SER A 564 11.52 -2.83 -8.50
C SER A 564 12.10 -1.52 -7.97
N PHE A 565 11.48 -0.39 -8.32
CA PHE A 565 11.86 0.92 -7.81
C PHE A 565 11.70 0.98 -6.28
N LEU A 566 10.57 0.50 -5.76
CA LEU A 566 10.28 0.47 -4.32
C LEU A 566 11.27 -0.46 -3.58
N ALA A 567 11.51 -1.66 -4.10
CA ALA A 567 12.46 -2.61 -3.54
C ALA A 567 13.88 -2.03 -3.47
N ASN A 568 14.32 -1.37 -4.54
CA ASN A 568 15.63 -0.73 -4.57
C ASN A 568 15.72 0.47 -3.64
N THR A 569 14.65 1.27 -3.51
CA THR A 569 14.59 2.42 -2.61
C THR A 569 14.63 1.97 -1.15
N ILE A 570 13.85 0.97 -0.77
CA ILE A 570 13.86 0.40 0.58
C ILE A 570 15.24 -0.20 0.89
N GLY A 571 15.80 -0.95 -0.06
CA GLY A 571 17.13 -1.53 0.11
C GLY A 571 18.22 -0.48 0.28
N TYR A 572 18.14 0.63 -0.44
CA TYR A 572 19.06 1.76 -0.31
C TYR A 572 18.91 2.45 1.07
N ILE A 573 17.68 2.66 1.52
CA ILE A 573 17.39 3.23 2.85
C ILE A 573 17.97 2.33 3.96
N ALA A 574 17.79 1.02 3.82
CA ALA A 574 18.29 0.06 4.79
C ALA A 574 19.84 0.02 4.82
N SER A 575 20.51 0.11 3.64
CA SER A 575 21.97 0.12 3.57
C SER A 575 22.59 1.37 4.20
N LEU A 576 21.94 2.52 4.10
CA LEU A 576 22.39 3.76 4.75
C LEU A 576 22.32 3.69 6.28
N LYS A 577 21.30 3.02 6.82
CA LYS A 577 21.24 2.74 8.26
C LYS A 577 22.36 1.83 8.73
N ASP A 578 22.76 0.87 7.92
CA ASP A 578 23.84 -0.08 8.22
C ASP A 578 25.21 0.62 8.25
N GLU A 579 25.46 1.59 7.36
CA GLU A 579 26.69 2.40 7.34
C GLU A 579 26.82 3.35 8.55
N GLN A 580 25.71 3.89 9.05
CA GLN A 580 25.71 4.79 10.22
C GLN A 580 26.04 4.07 11.53
N HIS A 581 25.75 2.77 11.66
CA HIS A 581 26.03 1.94 12.85
C HIS A 581 27.35 1.18 12.75
N GLY A 582 28.18 1.49 11.75
CA GLY A 582 29.41 0.78 11.37
C GLY A 582 30.56 0.76 12.38
N ALA A 583 30.40 1.26 13.61
CA ALA A 583 31.38 1.14 14.69
C ALA A 583 31.29 -0.21 15.44
N GLU A 584 30.15 -0.91 15.38
CA GLU A 584 29.99 -2.23 15.99
C GLU A 584 30.05 -3.33 14.92
N ARG A 585 31.18 -4.00 14.85
CA ARG A 585 31.62 -4.99 13.84
C ARG A 585 30.74 -6.23 13.69
N ASN A 586 29.65 -6.37 14.45
CA ASN A 586 28.91 -7.64 14.58
C ASN A 586 27.52 -7.70 13.94
N LYS A 587 27.01 -6.64 13.28
CA LYS A 587 25.66 -6.68 12.69
C LYS A 587 25.61 -6.06 11.29
N ARG A 588 26.15 -6.75 10.28
CA ARG A 588 25.92 -6.38 8.87
C ARG A 588 24.56 -6.88 8.44
N LEU A 589 23.66 -5.94 8.10
CA LEU A 589 22.28 -6.21 7.64
C LEU A 589 22.17 -6.66 6.17
N GLY A 590 23.31 -6.91 5.49
CA GLY A 590 23.35 -7.18 4.06
C GLY A 590 22.39 -8.28 3.56
N SER A 591 22.32 -9.40 4.29
CA SER A 591 21.40 -10.51 3.97
C SER A 591 19.93 -10.14 4.21
N SER A 592 19.63 -9.35 5.24
CA SER A 592 18.28 -8.90 5.55
C SER A 592 17.74 -7.93 4.50
N ILE A 593 18.62 -7.07 3.95
CA ILE A 593 18.27 -6.14 2.88
C ILE A 593 17.87 -6.92 1.60
N LEU A 594 18.60 -7.99 1.28
CA LEU A 594 18.27 -8.83 0.13
C LEU A 594 16.90 -9.50 0.30
N LEU A 595 16.60 -10.03 1.49
CA LEU A 595 15.31 -10.65 1.80
C LEU A 595 14.14 -9.64 1.69
N ILE A 596 14.32 -8.42 2.20
CA ILE A 596 13.32 -7.35 2.07
C ILE A 596 13.08 -7.00 0.60
N LYS A 597 14.15 -6.85 -0.20
CA LYS A 597 14.01 -6.59 -1.65
C LYS A 597 13.25 -7.71 -2.35
N LEU A 598 13.58 -8.95 -2.03
CA LEU A 598 12.92 -10.12 -2.62
C LEU A 598 11.43 -10.16 -2.24
N ALA A 599 11.10 -9.94 -0.97
CA ALA A 599 9.71 -9.91 -0.50
C ALA A 599 8.88 -8.81 -1.19
N VAL A 600 9.42 -7.59 -1.28
CA VAL A 600 8.76 -6.46 -1.95
C VAL A 600 8.55 -6.74 -3.45
N PHE A 601 9.56 -7.30 -4.11
CA PHE A 601 9.47 -7.65 -5.52
C PHE A 601 8.47 -8.77 -5.77
N THR A 602 8.46 -9.80 -4.94
CA THR A 602 7.52 -10.94 -5.03
C THR A 602 6.07 -10.47 -4.82
N LEU A 603 5.82 -9.65 -3.79
CA LEU A 603 4.51 -9.06 -3.55
C LEU A 603 4.07 -8.20 -4.74
N GLY A 604 4.98 -7.38 -5.25
CA GLY A 604 4.73 -6.57 -6.44
C GLY A 604 4.45 -7.38 -7.69
N PHE A 605 5.10 -8.53 -7.86
CA PHE A 605 4.81 -9.46 -8.94
C PHE A 605 3.38 -10.01 -8.86
N PHE A 606 2.93 -10.44 -7.68
CA PHE A 606 1.55 -10.90 -7.51
C PHE A 606 0.52 -9.80 -7.77
N ILE A 607 0.80 -8.58 -7.29
CA ILE A 607 -0.06 -7.43 -7.60
C ILE A 607 -0.09 -7.14 -9.10
N ALA A 608 1.06 -7.23 -9.79
CA ALA A 608 1.14 -7.03 -11.23
C ALA A 608 0.31 -8.05 -12.01
N VAL A 609 0.38 -9.31 -11.63
CA VAL A 609 -0.44 -10.39 -12.22
C VAL A 609 -1.93 -10.14 -11.97
N ALA A 610 -2.32 -9.84 -10.73
CA ALA A 610 -3.72 -9.61 -10.38
C ALA A 610 -4.31 -8.39 -11.12
N ALA A 611 -3.57 -7.28 -11.18
CA ALA A 611 -4.02 -6.04 -11.80
C ALA A 611 -4.02 -6.10 -13.34
N SER A 612 -3.20 -6.97 -13.95
CA SER A 612 -3.14 -7.11 -15.40
C SER A 612 -4.29 -7.91 -16.00
N GLY A 613 -5.21 -8.46 -15.19
CA GLY A 613 -6.34 -9.27 -15.68
C GLY A 613 -5.90 -10.58 -16.35
N ILE A 614 -4.67 -11.03 -16.13
CA ILE A 614 -4.21 -12.34 -16.59
C ILE A 614 -5.03 -13.41 -15.86
N PRO A 615 -5.62 -14.41 -16.57
CA PRO A 615 -6.41 -15.45 -15.92
C PRO A 615 -5.55 -16.18 -14.88
N ILE A 616 -5.88 -15.96 -13.61
CA ILE A 616 -5.11 -16.45 -12.47
C ILE A 616 -5.16 -17.99 -12.40
N ASP A 617 -6.21 -18.59 -12.95
CA ASP A 617 -6.43 -20.04 -12.88
C ASP A 617 -5.26 -20.88 -13.40
N LYS A 618 -4.63 -20.47 -14.51
CA LYS A 618 -3.47 -21.17 -15.07
C LYS A 618 -2.19 -20.94 -14.25
N ILE A 619 -2.06 -19.79 -13.62
CA ILE A 619 -0.91 -19.44 -12.78
C ILE A 619 -1.04 -20.10 -11.41
N THR A 620 -2.28 -20.25 -10.90
CA THR A 620 -2.57 -20.89 -9.61
C THR A 620 -2.04 -22.33 -9.54
N ILE A 621 -2.12 -23.08 -10.63
CA ILE A 621 -1.56 -24.45 -10.70
C ILE A 621 -0.04 -24.42 -10.52
N ILE A 622 0.65 -23.53 -11.22
CA ILE A 622 2.12 -23.39 -11.13
C ILE A 622 2.51 -22.89 -9.76
N LEU A 623 1.79 -21.89 -9.25
CA LEU A 623 2.01 -21.33 -7.90
C LEU A 623 1.69 -22.35 -6.81
N GLY A 624 0.68 -23.20 -7.00
CA GLY A 624 0.38 -24.30 -6.09
C GLY A 624 1.52 -25.31 -6.01
N ALA A 625 2.02 -25.77 -7.15
CA ALA A 625 3.17 -26.67 -7.22
C ALA A 625 4.44 -26.04 -6.61
N LEU A 626 4.70 -24.75 -6.94
CA LEU A 626 5.83 -24.01 -6.37
C LEU A 626 5.69 -23.82 -4.86
N SER A 627 4.48 -23.52 -4.37
CA SER A 627 4.21 -23.36 -2.93
C SER A 627 4.44 -24.63 -2.15
N VAL A 628 4.05 -25.78 -2.71
CA VAL A 628 4.32 -27.10 -2.12
C VAL A 628 5.84 -27.35 -2.06
N GLY A 629 6.57 -27.07 -3.17
CA GLY A 629 8.02 -27.23 -3.22
C GLY A 629 8.75 -26.33 -2.21
N ILE A 630 8.35 -25.05 -2.13
CA ILE A 630 8.89 -24.10 -1.14
C ILE A 630 8.51 -24.52 0.28
N GLY A 631 7.27 -25.01 0.49
CA GLY A 631 6.79 -25.50 1.77
C GLY A 631 7.66 -26.64 2.31
N PHE A 632 7.96 -27.63 1.48
CA PHE A 632 8.88 -28.72 1.84
C PHE A 632 10.31 -28.20 2.08
N GLY A 633 10.80 -27.27 1.27
CA GLY A 633 12.13 -26.67 1.47
C GLY A 633 12.26 -25.84 2.76
N LEU A 634 11.17 -25.25 3.23
CA LEU A 634 11.15 -24.43 4.44
C LEU A 634 10.72 -25.21 5.71
N GLN A 635 10.29 -26.46 5.57
CA GLN A 635 9.73 -27.27 6.65
C GLN A 635 10.63 -27.27 7.90
N THR A 636 11.92 -27.54 7.74
CA THR A 636 12.88 -27.57 8.86
C THR A 636 13.05 -26.20 9.51
N ILE A 637 13.03 -25.14 8.72
CA ILE A 637 13.16 -23.76 9.23
C ILE A 637 11.93 -23.39 10.07
N VAL A 638 10.75 -23.71 9.57
CA VAL A 638 9.47 -23.47 10.27
C VAL A 638 9.41 -24.31 11.55
N ASN A 639 9.79 -25.58 11.49
CA ASN A 639 9.84 -26.45 12.68
C ASN A 639 10.74 -25.86 13.75
N ASN A 640 11.95 -25.45 13.40
CA ASN A 640 12.88 -24.83 14.35
C ASN A 640 12.37 -23.51 14.93
N LEU A 641 11.69 -22.68 14.12
CA LEU A 641 11.06 -21.44 14.57
C LEU A 641 9.94 -21.71 15.58
N VAL A 642 9.03 -22.63 15.25
CA VAL A 642 7.92 -23.01 16.13
C VAL A 642 8.45 -23.60 17.43
N SER A 643 9.44 -24.49 17.34
CA SER A 643 10.11 -25.06 18.50
C SER A 643 10.79 -23.99 19.36
N GLY A 644 11.41 -22.99 18.76
CA GLY A 644 11.97 -21.86 19.50
C GLY A 644 10.92 -21.03 20.24
N ILE A 645 9.76 -20.84 19.64
CA ILE A 645 8.61 -20.19 20.28
C ILE A 645 8.11 -21.03 21.47
N ILE A 646 7.95 -22.34 21.29
CA ILE A 646 7.52 -23.25 22.36
C ILE A 646 8.52 -23.22 23.53
N LEU A 647 9.83 -23.31 23.24
CA LEU A 647 10.88 -23.21 24.28
C LEU A 647 10.82 -21.91 25.07
N ALA A 648 10.50 -20.78 24.40
CA ALA A 648 10.37 -19.48 25.03
C ALA A 648 9.12 -19.36 25.93
N PHE A 649 8.00 -20.01 25.53
CA PHE A 649 6.74 -19.97 26.29
C PHE A 649 6.69 -21.01 27.41
N GLU A 650 6.96 -22.28 27.12
CA GLU A 650 6.89 -23.39 28.08
C GLU A 650 8.11 -23.48 28.99
N ARG A 651 9.24 -22.95 28.55
CA ARG A 651 10.51 -22.87 29.31
C ARG A 651 10.98 -24.20 29.92
N PRO A 652 11.01 -25.30 29.18
CA PRO A 652 11.56 -26.56 29.70
C PRO A 652 13.06 -26.45 29.96
N ILE A 653 13.72 -25.47 29.37
CA ILE A 653 15.11 -25.07 29.60
C ILE A 653 15.20 -23.58 29.75
N GLN A 654 16.14 -23.11 30.57
CA GLN A 654 16.44 -21.69 30.78
C GLN A 654 17.94 -21.43 30.56
N ILE A 655 18.28 -20.16 30.32
CA ILE A 655 19.68 -19.75 30.21
C ILE A 655 20.34 -19.98 31.58
N GLY A 656 21.44 -20.72 31.62
CA GLY A 656 22.12 -21.14 32.82
C GLY A 656 21.82 -22.56 33.27
N ASP A 657 20.82 -23.22 32.69
CA ASP A 657 20.54 -24.63 32.99
C ASP A 657 21.63 -25.56 32.48
N THR A 658 21.97 -26.56 33.28
CA THR A 658 22.82 -27.70 32.88
C THR A 658 21.92 -28.76 32.26
N ILE A 659 22.08 -28.97 30.95
CA ILE A 659 21.27 -29.92 30.20
C ILE A 659 22.15 -30.96 29.49
N GLN A 660 21.51 -32.09 29.18
CA GLN A 660 22.09 -33.17 28.38
C GLN A 660 21.12 -33.51 27.25
N VAL A 661 21.62 -33.44 26.02
CA VAL A 661 20.87 -33.80 24.80
C VAL A 661 21.71 -34.78 24.00
N GLY A 662 21.26 -36.05 23.98
CA GLY A 662 22.09 -37.14 23.42
C GLY A 662 23.41 -37.26 24.11
N THR A 663 24.51 -37.05 23.38
CA THR A 663 25.89 -37.13 23.93
C THR A 663 26.44 -35.78 24.39
N VAL A 664 25.72 -34.68 24.16
CA VAL A 664 26.13 -33.32 24.50
C VAL A 664 25.61 -32.94 25.87
N GLU A 665 26.51 -32.72 26.84
CA GLU A 665 26.18 -32.18 28.16
C GLU A 665 26.88 -30.83 28.33
N GLY A 666 26.14 -29.83 28.88
CA GLY A 666 26.66 -28.50 29.10
C GLY A 666 25.65 -27.51 29.59
N VAL A 667 26.07 -26.25 29.72
CA VAL A 667 25.27 -25.13 30.21
C VAL A 667 24.62 -24.37 29.04
N VAL A 668 23.33 -24.09 29.13
CA VAL A 668 22.59 -23.29 28.14
C VAL A 668 23.07 -21.83 28.22
N LYS A 669 23.67 -21.34 27.14
CA LYS A 669 24.18 -19.97 27.05
C LYS A 669 23.19 -18.97 26.42
N ASP A 670 22.47 -19.43 25.44
CA ASP A 670 21.54 -18.58 24.66
C ASP A 670 20.46 -19.46 24.02
N ILE A 671 19.22 -18.95 24.01
CA ILE A 671 18.09 -19.57 23.33
C ILE A 671 17.64 -18.64 22.22
N GLY A 672 18.09 -18.93 21.00
CA GLY A 672 17.75 -18.16 19.80
C GLY A 672 16.42 -18.61 19.19
N ILE A 673 15.97 -17.88 18.17
CA ILE A 673 14.70 -18.15 17.46
C ILE A 673 14.70 -19.52 16.76
N ARG A 674 15.83 -19.97 16.23
CA ARG A 674 15.94 -21.23 15.46
C ARG A 674 16.85 -22.27 16.11
N ALA A 675 17.77 -21.85 16.95
CA ALA A 675 18.78 -22.72 17.55
C ALA A 675 19.22 -22.18 18.91
N SER A 676 19.49 -23.06 19.83
CA SER A 676 20.03 -22.77 21.16
C SER A 676 21.52 -23.06 21.22
N LYS A 677 22.27 -22.34 22.04
CA LYS A 677 23.70 -22.51 22.26
C LYS A 677 23.95 -23.14 23.62
N ILE A 678 24.68 -24.21 23.63
CA ILE A 678 25.12 -24.91 24.84
C ILE A 678 26.63 -24.85 24.89
N LYS A 679 27.17 -24.42 26.03
CA LYS A 679 28.63 -24.48 26.32
C LYS A 679 28.89 -25.81 26.99
N ASN A 680 29.60 -26.70 26.30
CA ASN A 680 30.02 -27.98 26.87
C ASN A 680 31.18 -27.81 27.88
N TRP A 681 31.53 -28.89 28.58
CA TRP A 681 32.60 -28.88 29.58
C TRP A 681 33.99 -28.69 28.96
N ASP A 682 34.16 -28.98 27.68
CA ASP A 682 35.44 -28.76 26.96
C ASP A 682 35.61 -27.30 26.51
N GLY A 683 34.60 -26.45 26.79
CA GLY A 683 34.65 -25.02 26.48
C GLY A 683 34.06 -24.67 25.08
N ALA A 684 33.65 -25.66 24.28
CA ALA A 684 33.05 -25.42 22.96
C ALA A 684 31.59 -24.98 23.07
N GLU A 685 31.18 -24.09 22.14
CA GLU A 685 29.79 -23.74 22.00
C GLU A 685 29.13 -24.65 20.95
N VAL A 686 28.23 -25.51 21.38
CA VAL A 686 27.47 -26.40 20.55
C VAL A 686 26.16 -25.70 20.19
N ILE A 687 25.86 -25.58 18.88
CA ILE A 687 24.63 -24.99 18.37
C ILE A 687 23.68 -26.13 18.02
N ILE A 688 22.56 -26.22 18.76
CA ILE A 688 21.56 -27.26 18.56
C ILE A 688 20.30 -26.62 17.97
N PRO A 689 19.75 -27.10 16.83
CA PRO A 689 18.47 -26.67 16.31
C PRO A 689 17.36 -26.85 17.35
N ASN A 690 16.47 -25.88 17.50
CA ASN A 690 15.40 -25.94 18.49
C ASN A 690 14.45 -27.13 18.29
N GLY A 691 14.26 -27.53 17.02
CA GLY A 691 13.49 -28.73 16.68
C GLY A 691 14.08 -29.99 17.30
N ASP A 692 15.40 -30.12 17.32
CA ASP A 692 16.08 -31.29 17.87
C ASP A 692 15.97 -31.32 19.41
N LEU A 693 15.97 -30.14 20.05
CA LEU A 693 15.77 -30.02 21.50
C LEU A 693 14.38 -30.49 21.96
N LEU A 694 13.36 -30.26 21.15
CA LEU A 694 11.98 -30.70 21.47
C LEU A 694 11.64 -32.10 20.98
N ALA A 695 12.27 -32.57 19.89
CA ALA A 695 12.00 -33.87 19.31
C ALA A 695 12.72 -35.01 20.05
N ASN A 696 13.88 -34.70 20.66
CA ASN A 696 14.68 -35.71 21.38
C ASN A 696 14.46 -35.62 22.89
N HIS A 697 14.78 -36.71 23.58
CA HIS A 697 14.78 -36.72 25.05
C HIS A 697 15.87 -35.74 25.56
N LEU A 698 15.41 -34.76 26.30
CA LEU A 698 16.24 -33.76 26.96
C LEU A 698 16.28 -34.06 28.46
N THR A 699 17.46 -34.16 29.04
CA THR A 699 17.61 -34.20 30.49
C THR A 699 18.05 -32.82 30.99
N ASN A 700 17.26 -32.20 31.84
CA ASN A 700 17.61 -30.93 32.50
C ASN A 700 17.93 -31.27 33.95
N TRP A 701 19.19 -31.04 34.32
CA TRP A 701 19.71 -31.37 35.66
C TRP A 701 19.43 -30.27 36.70
N THR A 702 18.98 -29.10 36.24
CA THR A 702 18.83 -27.92 37.10
C THR A 702 17.43 -27.30 37.06
N LEU A 703 16.45 -27.95 36.37
CA LEU A 703 15.09 -27.42 36.17
C LEU A 703 14.35 -27.24 37.50
N SER A 704 14.39 -28.25 38.40
CA SER A 704 13.67 -28.22 39.68
C SER A 704 14.58 -27.88 40.83
N ASP A 705 15.76 -28.53 40.89
CA ASP A 705 16.78 -28.31 41.85
C ASP A 705 18.15 -28.60 41.24
N LYS A 706 19.24 -28.38 41.97
CA LYS A 706 20.60 -28.65 41.48
C LYS A 706 21.18 -29.99 42.02
N THR A 707 20.34 -30.80 42.62
CA THR A 707 20.82 -32.03 43.25
C THR A 707 21.09 -33.12 42.18
N ARG A 708 22.20 -33.80 42.34
CA ARG A 708 22.56 -34.91 41.46
C ARG A 708 22.94 -36.15 42.25
N ARG A 709 22.39 -37.30 41.85
CA ARG A 709 22.76 -38.59 42.39
C ARG A 709 24.08 -39.06 41.75
N VAL A 710 25.03 -39.39 42.59
CA VAL A 710 26.31 -40.00 42.22
C VAL A 710 26.25 -41.47 42.50
N GLU A 711 26.76 -42.26 41.57
CA GLU A 711 26.87 -43.69 41.68
C GLU A 711 28.32 -44.12 41.50
N LEU A 712 28.82 -44.91 42.46
CA LEU A 712 30.17 -45.45 42.38
C LEU A 712 30.07 -46.97 42.49
N THR A 713 30.93 -47.67 41.78
CA THR A 713 31.15 -49.13 41.92
C THR A 713 32.56 -49.32 42.47
N ILE A 714 32.62 -50.02 43.58
CA ILE A 714 33.89 -50.24 44.32
C ILE A 714 34.04 -51.76 44.52
N GLY A 715 35.16 -52.32 44.05
CA GLY A 715 35.44 -53.72 44.18
C GLY A 715 36.47 -53.99 45.30
N VAL A 716 36.17 -54.96 46.13
CA VAL A 716 37.11 -55.43 47.21
C VAL A 716 37.35 -56.91 47.06
N ALA A 717 38.48 -57.38 47.65
CA ALA A 717 38.83 -58.79 47.65
C ALA A 717 37.78 -59.67 48.34
N TYR A 718 37.61 -60.94 47.94
CA TYR A 718 36.61 -61.85 48.46
C TYR A 718 36.82 -62.24 49.94
N ASP A 719 38.02 -62.05 50.47
CA ASP A 719 38.41 -62.32 51.90
C ASP A 719 38.25 -61.09 52.77
N SER A 720 37.78 -59.97 52.25
CA SER A 720 37.54 -58.75 53.01
C SER A 720 36.27 -58.87 53.87
N ASP A 721 36.32 -58.22 55.03
CA ASP A 721 35.14 -58.10 55.90
C ASP A 721 34.12 -57.13 55.31
N MET A 722 33.01 -57.61 54.85
CA MET A 722 31.98 -56.85 54.13
C MET A 722 31.29 -55.83 54.99
N ASP A 723 31.14 -56.06 56.30
CA ASP A 723 30.54 -55.15 57.25
C ASP A 723 31.48 -53.98 57.52
N LEU A 724 32.81 -54.27 57.75
CA LEU A 724 33.81 -53.21 57.86
C LEU A 724 33.95 -52.39 56.59
N VAL A 725 33.93 -52.98 55.39
CA VAL A 725 33.91 -52.26 54.10
C VAL A 725 32.76 -51.33 54.05
N THR A 726 31.54 -51.77 54.39
CA THR A 726 30.34 -50.95 54.38
C THR A 726 30.43 -49.77 55.35
N GLU A 727 30.94 -49.99 56.55
CA GLU A 727 31.16 -48.93 57.58
C GLU A 727 32.16 -47.87 57.09
N LEU A 728 33.29 -48.32 56.52
CA LEU A 728 34.33 -47.43 56.03
C LEU A 728 33.87 -46.59 54.86
N ILE A 729 33.06 -47.16 53.95
CA ILE A 729 32.45 -46.40 52.83
C ILE A 729 31.43 -45.39 53.39
N GLN A 730 30.55 -45.81 54.32
CA GLN A 730 29.56 -44.90 54.92
C GLN A 730 30.19 -43.72 55.65
N LYS A 731 31.30 -43.88 56.29
CA LYS A 731 32.04 -42.83 56.98
C LYS A 731 32.54 -41.75 55.98
N GLN A 732 32.92 -42.14 54.76
CA GLN A 732 33.35 -41.18 53.73
C GLN A 732 32.20 -40.45 53.08
N LEU A 733 30.94 -40.89 53.27
CA LEU A 733 29.76 -40.25 52.78
C LEU A 733 29.13 -39.20 53.73
N ALA A 734 29.80 -38.89 54.84
CA ALA A 734 29.35 -37.92 55.83
C ALA A 734 29.96 -36.49 55.60
N ALA A 735 30.18 -36.12 54.31
CA ALA A 735 30.68 -34.80 53.95
C ALA A 735 29.54 -33.78 53.85
N ASP A 736 29.78 -32.52 54.12
CA ASP A 736 28.76 -31.44 54.16
C ASP A 736 28.05 -31.22 52.84
N GLU A 737 28.74 -31.50 51.71
CA GLU A 737 28.19 -31.36 50.34
C GLU A 737 27.33 -32.57 49.91
N ILE A 738 27.32 -33.67 50.71
CA ILE A 738 26.47 -34.85 50.47
C ILE A 738 25.21 -34.71 51.30
N LEU A 739 24.07 -34.84 50.59
CA LEU A 739 22.76 -34.73 51.23
C LEU A 739 22.47 -35.89 52.18
N ASN A 740 21.99 -35.54 53.37
CA ASN A 740 21.55 -36.51 54.36
C ASN A 740 20.18 -37.10 54.03
N LEU A 741 19.40 -36.45 53.23
CA LEU A 741 18.10 -36.90 52.69
C LEU A 741 18.06 -36.63 51.17
N PRO A 742 17.94 -37.70 50.34
CA PRO A 742 17.87 -39.12 50.68
C PRO A 742 19.19 -39.64 51.22
N THR A 743 19.10 -40.48 52.25
CA THR A 743 20.26 -41.08 52.95
C THR A 743 21.18 -41.78 51.95
N PRO A 744 22.49 -41.55 52.00
CA PRO A 744 23.48 -42.32 51.24
C PRO A 744 23.34 -43.85 51.47
N LYS A 745 23.45 -44.64 50.41
CA LYS A 745 23.24 -46.07 50.50
C LYS A 745 24.44 -46.82 49.93
N VAL A 746 24.85 -47.86 50.65
CA VAL A 746 25.92 -48.79 50.26
C VAL A 746 25.29 -50.16 50.10
N PHE A 747 25.37 -50.75 48.94
CA PHE A 747 24.80 -52.09 48.65
C PHE A 747 25.89 -52.98 48.10
N LEU A 748 25.93 -54.21 48.57
CA LEU A 748 26.67 -55.24 47.88
C LEU A 748 25.89 -55.55 46.58
N GLN A 749 26.54 -55.41 45.44
CA GLN A 749 25.86 -55.42 44.14
C GLN A 749 26.01 -56.75 43.42
N THR A 750 27.23 -57.23 43.29
CA THR A 750 27.52 -58.47 42.55
C THR A 750 28.83 -59.07 43.05
N PHE A 751 28.90 -60.42 43.00
CA PHE A 751 30.14 -61.14 43.10
C PHE A 751 30.76 -61.24 41.68
N GLY A 752 31.79 -60.43 41.43
CA GLY A 752 32.45 -60.32 40.13
C GLY A 752 33.59 -61.31 39.97
N ASP A 753 34.17 -61.36 38.77
CA ASP A 753 35.21 -62.31 38.44
C ASP A 753 36.49 -62.21 39.33
N ASN A 754 36.72 -60.94 39.83
CA ASN A 754 37.96 -60.72 40.64
C ASN A 754 37.68 -60.01 41.96
N SER A 755 36.46 -59.50 42.18
CA SER A 755 36.07 -58.66 43.31
C SER A 755 34.66 -58.82 43.74
N VAL A 756 34.35 -58.54 44.98
CA VAL A 756 33.00 -58.26 45.44
C VAL A 756 32.72 -56.80 45.23
N ASN A 757 31.71 -56.49 44.37
CA ASN A 757 31.43 -55.13 44.02
C ASN A 757 30.34 -54.53 44.91
N PHE A 758 30.62 -53.34 45.42
CA PHE A 758 29.69 -52.49 46.16
C PHE A 758 29.17 -51.39 45.24
N ARG A 759 27.88 -51.16 45.33
CA ARG A 759 27.21 -50.00 44.70
C ARG A 759 26.96 -48.92 45.74
N VAL A 760 27.59 -47.79 45.60
CA VAL A 760 27.49 -46.68 46.50
C VAL A 760 26.70 -45.57 45.86
N LEU A 761 25.57 -45.17 46.46
CA LEU A 761 24.63 -44.17 45.96
C LEU A 761 24.56 -43.05 46.96
N PHE A 762 24.82 -41.82 46.50
CA PHE A 762 24.69 -40.63 47.33
C PHE A 762 24.24 -39.46 46.47
N TRP A 763 23.63 -38.46 47.12
CA TRP A 763 23.18 -37.24 46.45
C TRP A 763 24.09 -36.08 46.83
N VAL A 764 24.44 -35.27 45.79
CA VAL A 764 25.25 -34.05 45.98
C VAL A 764 24.29 -32.88 45.87
N ASN A 765 24.50 -31.81 46.65
CA ASN A 765 23.64 -30.66 46.73
C ASN A 765 23.75 -29.71 45.50
N ASP A 766 24.84 -29.83 44.72
CA ASP A 766 25.04 -29.04 43.52
C ASP A 766 25.66 -29.86 42.37
N VAL A 767 24.99 -29.81 41.22
CA VAL A 767 25.39 -30.51 40.00
C VAL A 767 26.76 -30.02 39.47
N ASP A 768 27.18 -28.81 39.82
CA ASP A 768 28.45 -28.24 39.31
C ASP A 768 29.66 -28.83 39.99
N ILE A 769 29.52 -29.33 41.24
CA ILE A 769 30.62 -29.88 42.04
C ILE A 769 30.61 -31.40 42.14
N TRP A 770 29.67 -32.11 41.50
CA TRP A 770 29.51 -33.57 41.66
C TRP A 770 30.79 -34.35 41.29
N VAL A 771 31.54 -33.88 40.30
CA VAL A 771 32.81 -34.56 39.90
C VAL A 771 33.86 -34.41 40.98
N LEU A 772 33.96 -33.25 41.63
CA LEU A 772 34.87 -32.97 42.72
C LEU A 772 34.57 -33.82 43.93
N ILE A 773 33.28 -33.86 44.32
CA ILE A 773 32.82 -34.70 45.46
C ILE A 773 33.01 -36.15 45.17
N ARG A 774 32.73 -36.60 43.96
CA ARG A 774 33.03 -37.97 43.52
C ARG A 774 34.53 -38.34 43.74
N ASP A 775 35.44 -37.48 43.29
CA ASP A 775 36.90 -37.69 43.44
C ASP A 775 37.29 -37.71 44.92
N GLN A 776 36.76 -36.77 45.72
CA GLN A 776 37.04 -36.75 47.19
C GLN A 776 36.60 -38.01 47.89
N VAL A 777 35.35 -38.47 47.62
CA VAL A 777 34.82 -39.71 48.20
C VAL A 777 35.66 -40.91 47.78
N MET A 778 36.00 -41.02 46.49
CA MET A 778 36.80 -42.13 45.99
C MET A 778 38.20 -42.14 46.60
N ARG A 779 38.86 -40.99 46.75
CA ARG A 779 40.17 -40.88 47.42
C ARG A 779 40.05 -41.18 48.89
N GLY A 780 39.00 -40.74 49.56
CA GLY A 780 38.71 -41.01 50.97
C GLY A 780 38.49 -42.51 51.19
N ILE A 781 37.74 -43.20 50.36
CA ILE A 781 37.54 -44.64 50.44
C ILE A 781 38.85 -45.40 50.16
N PHE A 782 39.58 -45.00 49.15
CA PHE A 782 40.89 -45.63 48.88
C PHE A 782 41.86 -45.51 50.05
N LYS A 783 41.94 -44.35 50.66
CA LYS A 783 42.78 -44.11 51.87
C LYS A 783 42.29 -44.94 53.04
N SER A 784 40.99 -44.95 53.33
CA SER A 784 40.40 -45.73 54.43
C SER A 784 40.61 -47.25 54.21
N PHE A 785 40.49 -47.71 53.04
CA PHE A 785 40.73 -49.16 52.71
C PHE A 785 42.20 -49.50 52.97
N LYS A 786 43.18 -48.67 52.53
CA LYS A 786 44.62 -48.88 52.74
C LYS A 786 44.97 -48.87 54.19
N GLU A 787 44.38 -47.95 55.03
CA GLU A 787 44.61 -47.83 56.42
C GLU A 787 44.10 -49.02 57.24
N ASN A 788 42.97 -49.64 56.77
CA ASN A 788 42.33 -50.74 57.45
C ASN A 788 42.61 -52.11 56.80
N GLY A 789 43.59 -52.20 55.87
CA GLY A 789 44.04 -53.47 55.32
C GLY A 789 43.04 -54.10 54.34
N ILE A 790 42.11 -53.37 53.83
CA ILE A 790 41.15 -53.85 52.81
C ILE A 790 41.84 -53.81 51.46
N GLU A 791 41.89 -54.94 50.80
CA GLU A 791 42.54 -55.09 49.49
C GLU A 791 41.58 -54.81 48.33
N ILE A 792 42.01 -53.97 47.40
CA ILE A 792 41.36 -53.75 46.10
C ILE A 792 42.06 -54.72 45.14
N PRO A 793 41.41 -55.78 44.71
CA PRO A 793 42.16 -56.94 44.08
C PRO A 793 42.55 -56.56 42.65
N PHE A 794 43.75 -57.00 42.29
CA PHE A 794 44.16 -57.10 40.91
C PHE A 794 43.35 -58.24 40.20
N PRO A 795 43.34 -58.30 38.89
CA PRO A 795 42.74 -59.42 38.19
C PRO A 795 43.25 -60.72 38.71
N GLN A 796 42.42 -61.56 39.30
CA GLN A 796 42.78 -62.92 39.87
C GLN A 796 42.68 -63.96 38.74
N ARG A 797 43.66 -64.83 38.72
CA ARG A 797 43.66 -65.94 37.76
C ARG A 797 44.13 -67.19 38.49
N ASP A 798 43.32 -68.18 38.59
CA ASP A 798 43.65 -69.49 39.03
C ASP A 798 44.39 -70.23 37.91
N LEU A 799 45.68 -70.49 38.08
CA LEU A 799 46.50 -71.23 37.14
C LEU A 799 46.52 -72.73 37.52
N HIS A 800 45.72 -73.51 36.86
CA HIS A 800 45.86 -75.02 36.94
C HIS A 800 47.01 -75.50 36.03
N ILE A 801 48.22 -75.62 36.57
CA ILE A 801 49.35 -76.19 35.82
C ILE A 801 49.21 -77.66 35.79
N LYS A 802 48.76 -78.27 34.69
CA LYS A 802 48.62 -79.76 34.52
C LYS A 802 49.93 -80.55 34.31
N ASN A 803 50.98 -79.89 33.85
CA ASN A 803 52.30 -80.54 33.67
C ASN A 803 53.42 -79.61 34.10
N PHE A 804 54.10 -79.84 35.18
CA PHE A 804 55.35 -79.20 35.54
C PHE A 804 56.45 -80.14 34.97
N PRO A 805 57.24 -79.77 33.98
CA PRO A 805 58.41 -80.55 33.64
C PRO A 805 59.41 -80.37 34.86
N GLY A 806 59.80 -81.54 35.37
CA GLY A 806 60.64 -81.71 36.57
C GLY A 806 61.78 -80.78 36.70
N LEU A 807 62.06 -80.49 37.97
CA LEU A 807 63.30 -79.89 38.51
C LEU A 807 64.49 -80.42 37.78
N ILE A 808 65.20 -79.60 37.02
CA ILE A 808 66.55 -79.79 36.58
C ILE A 808 67.42 -78.97 37.54
N ASP A 809 68.31 -79.77 38.19
CA ASP A 809 69.35 -79.51 39.20
C ASP A 809 69.98 -78.11 39.08
N GLU A 810 70.23 -77.56 40.30
CA GLU A 810 71.15 -76.56 40.57
C GLU A 810 72.53 -76.90 40.02
N LYS A 811 73.01 -76.20 39.02
CA LYS A 811 74.47 -75.97 38.87
C LYS A 811 74.75 -74.62 38.22
N VAL A 812 75.10 -73.69 38.99
CA VAL A 812 76.19 -72.73 38.81
C VAL A 812 76.36 -72.10 37.42
N MET A 813 76.15 -70.87 37.34
CA MET A 813 77.09 -69.95 36.70
C MET A 813 77.02 -68.53 37.30
N LYS A 814 78.24 -68.15 37.59
CA LYS A 814 78.66 -66.83 38.15
C LYS A 814 78.39 -65.69 37.14
N PRO A 815 78.33 -64.42 37.63
CA PRO A 815 78.12 -63.25 36.75
C PRO A 815 79.45 -62.85 36.11
N GLY A 816 79.44 -62.45 34.88
CA GLY A 816 80.61 -61.96 34.15
C GLY A 816 80.33 -61.46 32.75
N GLU A 817 80.41 -60.10 32.58
CA GLU A 817 80.99 -59.39 31.47
C GLU A 817 80.19 -59.31 30.14
N ILE A 818 79.67 -58.10 29.86
CA ILE A 818 80.12 -57.08 28.90
C ILE A 818 80.28 -57.55 27.45
N GLY A 819 79.65 -56.91 26.62
CA GLY A 819 79.81 -56.83 25.18
C GLY A 819 78.86 -55.89 24.51
N ALA A 820 79.30 -54.62 24.40
CA ALA A 820 78.74 -53.70 23.51
C ALA A 820 78.91 -54.22 22.04
N ASP A 821 78.00 -53.97 21.19
CA ASP A 821 78.12 -53.23 19.94
C ASP A 821 77.08 -53.63 18.93
N GLU A 822 76.81 -52.63 18.17
CA GLU A 822 76.39 -52.48 16.82
C GLU A 822 74.86 -52.28 16.52
N ASN A 823 74.66 -51.01 16.28
CA ASN A 823 73.69 -50.54 15.32
C ASN A 823 73.99 -51.06 13.89
N PRO A 824 73.09 -51.29 13.05
CA PRO A 824 73.06 -50.45 11.88
C PRO A 824 71.64 -49.90 11.50
N LYS A 825 71.74 -48.65 11.11
CA LYS A 825 70.83 -47.92 10.24
C LYS A 825 70.35 -48.74 9.03
N ASP A 826 69.20 -48.57 8.56
CA ASP A 826 68.85 -47.78 7.35
C ASP A 826 67.47 -48.15 6.77
N ASN A 827 66.82 -47.11 6.38
CA ASN A 827 65.94 -46.95 5.18
C ASN A 827 64.64 -47.72 5.05
N LEU A 828 63.57 -47.02 5.07
CA LEU A 828 62.92 -46.57 3.85
C LEU A 828 61.66 -45.72 4.12
N SER A 829 61.65 -44.65 3.43
CA SER A 829 60.67 -43.57 3.39
C SER A 829 59.35 -43.97 2.70
N PRO A 830 58.43 -43.03 2.59
CA PRO A 830 56.99 -43.27 2.52
C PRO A 830 56.44 -43.40 1.07
N LYS A 831 55.28 -43.98 0.92
CA LYS A 831 54.44 -43.78 -0.25
C LYS A 831 53.13 -43.17 0.10
N GLU A 832 53.01 -41.98 -0.38
CA GLU A 832 51.67 -41.37 -0.76
C GLU A 832 50.88 -42.33 -1.62
N ASP A 833 49.61 -42.41 -1.40
CA ASP A 833 48.69 -42.48 -2.51
C ASP A 833 47.37 -41.81 -2.18
N LYS A 834 47.05 -40.91 -3.06
CA LYS A 834 45.81 -40.17 -3.21
C LYS A 834 44.60 -41.09 -3.45
N LYS A 835 43.50 -40.83 -2.86
CA LYS A 835 42.26 -40.55 -3.56
C LYS A 835 41.30 -39.76 -2.66
#